data_51bcd4b869d485dd7dc97701acb9bf40
#
_entry.id   51bcd4b869d485dd7dc97701acb9bf40
#
_cell.length_a   1.000
_cell.length_b   1.000
_cell.length_c   1.000
_cell.angle_alpha   90.00
_cell.angle_beta   90.00
_cell.angle_gamma   90.00
#
_symmetry.space_group_name_H-M   'P 1'
#
loop_
_entity.id
_entity.type
_entity.pdbx_description
1 polymer ?
#
loop_
_entity_poly.entity_id
_entity_poly.type
_entity_poly.pdbx_seq_one_letter_code
_entity_poly.pdbx_strand_id
1 'polypeptide(L)'
;MIERATEFEAIRSALTGDGPVGAVLTGDAGVGKTTLARQATAAVGGNVRWVAGTESARSIPLGVFAHMVGVYTAHDPVTFMSAAREALLADGPIIIGVDDAHLLDQLSATLLLQLAIDRAARIVATVRSGVQVPDAVTSLWKDGHLLRIDLNPFSQRQSVDLVESMLGGQLEGFTANLMWESSGGNALFLRHLVEGALEAGSLRQVNGVWQLRGRAAVTSELAALLEDRVEQLPEPVLRVLELLTFCEPIDLEVMAELAGEEAVEAAENRGVIRVVENSHELVVRYNHPLFGEVIRRRLGIASARRLRGRLYSALSERPINSAADRIRLAELALDSDKSADLELFEAAAADAIGLANLPLGERFARAAVERRGGVESADLLARALLWQGHRIEAERTLASFDPDQLNEVQLARWGSTRVSNLLWAMGDADRADEVLALVRSKVSHPKIAAILTGLASACAVNENRIDDAFDDAESVMNTEDAPPWAVWWASFGGGLALALMGRGEAARQYAQRGHDVESHIDGLNRFMSTHAEVLALTFTGDMEGARRCATAYFGYSAPGQYLAWGMSKILQGTVDVAQGRFPDGIEHLEQALAALSTEGAAAWMFPARLRLAEAYSALGRAGDAAEAIAGATERGGRHSAVYEPQLEIAKAWLAGAEGTITPAIRIAMNAADAAARAHQHAIEAMALHTAARFGEHSVAGRLADLAAKVDGELVQVQARHAVALAAHDGPGLDAAATEFERIGALLSAADAAAQAASAHERAGDRRRLLESAATANRLAAACGGASTPALRQAAQPLPLTAREREIANLVAAGLTNRQIADRLTVSVRTVEGHLYRACIKMDVTDRESLAALLRGETPP
;
A
#
# COMPACT_ATOMS: atom_id res chain seq x y z
N MET A 1 -4.22 -19.03 -12.00
CA MET A 1 -2.97 -19.63 -11.62
C MET A 1 -1.77 -19.00 -12.29
N ILE A 2 -1.70 -17.72 -12.11
CA ILE A 2 -0.63 -16.88 -12.66
C ILE A 2 0.64 -17.02 -11.79
N GLU A 3 0.48 -17.42 -10.53
CA GLU A 3 1.50 -17.33 -9.48
C GLU A 3 2.57 -18.45 -9.51
N ARG A 4 2.32 -19.55 -10.27
CA ARG A 4 3.22 -20.73 -10.41
C ARG A 4 3.44 -21.09 -11.87
N ALA A 5 3.44 -20.10 -12.78
CA ALA A 5 3.54 -20.34 -14.22
C ALA A 5 4.83 -21.05 -14.61
N THR A 6 5.95 -20.74 -13.97
CA THR A 6 7.27 -21.35 -14.26
C THR A 6 7.27 -22.82 -13.86
N GLU A 7 6.80 -23.16 -12.67
CA GLU A 7 6.75 -24.54 -12.19
C GLU A 7 5.73 -25.36 -12.97
N PHE A 8 4.59 -24.75 -13.32
CA PHE A 8 3.57 -25.38 -14.17
C PHE A 8 4.14 -25.78 -15.54
N GLU A 9 4.83 -24.86 -16.23
CA GLU A 9 5.48 -25.14 -17.51
C GLU A 9 6.59 -26.18 -17.39
N ALA A 10 7.35 -26.18 -16.31
CA ALA A 10 8.38 -27.20 -16.05
C ALA A 10 7.77 -28.60 -15.93
N ILE A 11 6.64 -28.75 -15.19
CA ILE A 11 5.92 -30.02 -15.08
C ILE A 11 5.37 -30.43 -16.45
N ARG A 12 4.73 -29.52 -17.18
CA ARG A 12 4.16 -29.78 -18.50
C ARG A 12 5.23 -30.25 -19.49
N SER A 13 6.37 -29.56 -19.49
CA SER A 13 7.52 -29.94 -20.34
C SER A 13 8.08 -31.33 -19.99
N ALA A 14 8.21 -31.66 -18.69
CA ALA A 14 8.64 -32.99 -18.26
C ALA A 14 7.64 -34.10 -18.64
N LEU A 15 6.35 -33.80 -18.68
CA LEU A 15 5.31 -34.77 -19.10
C LEU A 15 5.20 -34.98 -20.62
N THR A 16 5.61 -33.99 -21.41
CA THR A 16 5.46 -34.06 -22.89
C THR A 16 6.78 -34.22 -23.64
N GLY A 17 7.91 -33.95 -23.02
CA GLY A 17 9.24 -33.96 -23.63
C GLY A 17 9.92 -35.35 -23.61
N ASP A 18 11.08 -35.43 -24.25
CA ASP A 18 11.92 -36.67 -24.36
C ASP A 18 12.89 -36.80 -23.17
N GLY A 19 12.95 -35.84 -22.27
CA GLY A 19 13.81 -35.83 -21.07
C GLY A 19 13.29 -36.72 -19.94
N PRO A 20 13.23 -36.21 -18.69
CA PRO A 20 12.63 -36.92 -17.55
C PRO A 20 11.20 -37.36 -17.85
N VAL A 21 10.79 -38.53 -17.31
CA VAL A 21 9.46 -39.10 -17.58
C VAL A 21 8.35 -38.48 -16.72
N GLY A 22 8.62 -37.31 -16.12
CA GLY A 22 7.69 -36.55 -15.30
C GLY A 22 8.38 -35.73 -14.24
N ALA A 23 7.68 -35.38 -13.16
CA ALA A 23 8.17 -34.49 -12.12
C ALA A 23 7.82 -34.96 -10.70
N VAL A 24 8.66 -34.62 -9.73
CA VAL A 24 8.35 -34.74 -8.31
C VAL A 24 8.34 -33.33 -7.70
N LEU A 25 7.24 -33.00 -7.02
CA LEU A 25 7.05 -31.73 -6.35
C LEU A 25 7.33 -31.91 -4.87
N THR A 26 8.33 -31.19 -4.36
CA THR A 26 8.69 -31.22 -2.93
C THR A 26 8.35 -29.87 -2.28
N GLY A 27 8.02 -29.86 -1.01
CA GLY A 27 7.69 -28.63 -0.27
C GLY A 27 6.83 -28.91 0.95
N ASP A 28 6.60 -27.87 1.77
CA ASP A 28 5.84 -27.98 3.00
C ASP A 28 4.35 -28.31 2.78
N ALA A 29 3.66 -28.70 3.85
CA ALA A 29 2.21 -28.92 3.78
C ALA A 29 1.49 -27.60 3.42
N GLY A 30 0.49 -27.67 2.52
CA GLY A 30 -0.34 -26.51 2.18
C GLY A 30 0.24 -25.54 1.15
N VAL A 31 1.46 -25.74 0.64
CA VAL A 31 2.06 -24.84 -0.40
C VAL A 31 1.49 -25.03 -1.81
N GLY A 32 0.52 -25.93 -2.00
CA GLY A 32 -0.18 -26.12 -3.27
C GLY A 32 0.38 -27.21 -4.18
N LYS A 33 1.22 -28.15 -3.70
CA LYS A 33 1.81 -29.25 -4.50
C LYS A 33 0.77 -30.04 -5.29
N THR A 34 -0.21 -30.58 -4.58
CA THR A 34 -1.27 -31.44 -5.17
C THR A 34 -2.11 -30.69 -6.20
N THR A 35 -2.44 -29.43 -5.90
CA THR A 35 -3.21 -28.56 -6.80
C THR A 35 -2.45 -28.32 -8.11
N LEU A 36 -1.17 -27.94 -8.00
CA LEU A 36 -0.33 -27.69 -9.17
C LEU A 36 -0.11 -28.96 -10.00
N ALA A 37 0.16 -30.09 -9.35
CA ALA A 37 0.33 -31.38 -10.00
C ALA A 37 -0.93 -31.81 -10.77
N ARG A 38 -2.11 -31.74 -10.14
CA ARG A 38 -3.40 -32.06 -10.78
C ARG A 38 -3.72 -31.20 -11.98
N GLN A 39 -3.42 -29.91 -11.89
CA GLN A 39 -3.71 -28.98 -12.98
C GLN A 39 -2.74 -29.16 -14.15
N ALA A 40 -1.45 -29.42 -13.89
CA ALA A 40 -0.48 -29.70 -14.94
C ALA A 40 -0.81 -31.01 -15.68
N THR A 41 -1.21 -32.06 -14.95
CA THR A 41 -1.64 -33.32 -15.57
C THR A 41 -2.94 -33.17 -16.36
N ALA A 42 -3.91 -32.41 -15.84
CA ALA A 42 -5.15 -32.12 -16.54
C ALA A 42 -4.94 -31.32 -17.86
N ALA A 43 -3.97 -30.40 -17.86
CA ALA A 43 -3.63 -29.62 -19.07
C ALA A 43 -2.93 -30.42 -20.15
N VAL A 44 -2.18 -31.47 -19.79
CA VAL A 44 -1.59 -32.40 -20.74
C VAL A 44 -2.67 -33.34 -21.35
N GLY A 45 -3.64 -33.73 -20.54
CA GLY A 45 -4.73 -34.63 -20.95
C GLY A 45 -4.29 -36.08 -21.10
N GLY A 46 -5.13 -36.93 -21.69
CA GLY A 46 -4.87 -38.36 -21.88
C GLY A 46 -5.38 -39.23 -20.74
N ASN A 47 -4.86 -40.50 -20.65
CA ASN A 47 -5.21 -41.40 -19.56
C ASN A 47 -4.46 -41.05 -18.30
N VAL A 48 -5.09 -40.25 -17.39
CA VAL A 48 -4.49 -39.80 -16.11
C VAL A 48 -5.15 -40.54 -14.95
N ARG A 49 -4.36 -41.20 -14.14
CA ARG A 49 -4.85 -41.88 -12.93
C ARG A 49 -4.13 -41.38 -11.69
N TRP A 50 -4.90 -41.05 -10.67
CA TRP A 50 -4.38 -40.55 -9.40
C TRP A 50 -4.50 -41.56 -8.27
N VAL A 51 -3.41 -41.74 -7.51
CA VAL A 51 -3.38 -42.47 -6.25
C VAL A 51 -2.88 -41.59 -5.14
N ALA A 52 -3.26 -41.86 -3.90
CA ALA A 52 -2.81 -41.11 -2.74
C ALA A 52 -2.15 -42.08 -1.72
N GLY A 53 -0.96 -41.72 -1.26
CA GLY A 53 -0.34 -42.38 -0.14
C GLY A 53 -1.09 -42.05 1.15
N THR A 54 -1.35 -43.08 1.96
CA THR A 54 -1.96 -42.92 3.29
C THR A 54 -1.25 -43.82 4.27
N GLU A 55 -1.23 -43.49 5.57
CA GLU A 55 -0.63 -44.35 6.61
C GLU A 55 -1.28 -45.73 6.62
N SER A 56 -2.58 -45.84 6.35
CA SER A 56 -3.31 -47.10 6.28
C SER A 56 -2.86 -47.96 5.09
N ALA A 57 -2.61 -47.37 3.94
CA ALA A 57 -2.15 -48.06 2.74
C ALA A 57 -0.68 -48.46 2.81
N ARG A 58 0.14 -47.75 3.62
CA ARG A 58 1.58 -48.00 3.78
C ARG A 58 1.93 -49.40 4.31
N SER A 59 1.03 -50.01 5.09
CA SER A 59 1.22 -51.35 5.63
C SER A 59 0.73 -52.47 4.67
N ILE A 60 0.07 -52.10 3.56
CA ILE A 60 -0.54 -53.05 2.61
C ILE A 60 0.33 -53.10 1.35
N PRO A 61 0.87 -54.28 0.94
CA PRO A 61 1.60 -54.44 -0.30
C PRO A 61 0.79 -53.97 -1.52
N LEU A 62 1.32 -53.02 -2.34
CA LEU A 62 0.64 -52.34 -3.42
C LEU A 62 -0.70 -51.67 -3.02
N GLY A 63 -0.80 -51.26 -1.74
CA GLY A 63 -2.04 -50.75 -1.14
C GLY A 63 -2.68 -49.59 -1.89
N VAL A 64 -1.88 -48.65 -2.42
CA VAL A 64 -2.38 -47.53 -3.20
C VAL A 64 -2.88 -47.90 -4.58
N PHE A 65 -2.43 -49.04 -5.16
CA PHE A 65 -2.82 -49.54 -6.46
C PHE A 65 -3.87 -50.68 -6.39
N ALA A 66 -4.22 -51.15 -5.17
CA ALA A 66 -5.11 -52.29 -4.99
C ALA A 66 -6.41 -52.24 -5.77
N HIS A 67 -7.03 -51.05 -5.88
CA HIS A 67 -8.26 -50.83 -6.65
C HIS A 67 -8.09 -50.86 -8.18
N MET A 68 -6.85 -50.74 -8.67
CA MET A 68 -6.54 -50.74 -10.11
C MET A 68 -6.08 -52.12 -10.59
N VAL A 69 -5.51 -52.90 -9.68
CA VAL A 69 -4.86 -54.17 -10.02
C VAL A 69 -5.79 -55.36 -9.89
N GLY A 70 -6.93 -55.22 -9.19
CA GLY A 70 -7.85 -56.34 -8.91
C GLY A 70 -7.36 -57.29 -7.82
N VAL A 71 -8.11 -58.32 -7.50
CA VAL A 71 -7.80 -59.33 -6.48
C VAL A 71 -6.94 -60.44 -7.10
N TYR A 72 -5.64 -60.36 -6.90
CA TYR A 72 -4.71 -61.41 -7.30
C TYR A 72 -4.31 -62.29 -6.09
N THR A 73 -4.36 -63.60 -6.25
CA THR A 73 -3.99 -64.59 -5.25
C THR A 73 -2.52 -65.08 -5.39
N ALA A 74 -1.64 -64.23 -5.99
CA ALA A 74 -0.22 -64.60 -6.16
C ALA A 74 0.52 -64.50 -4.83
N HIS A 75 1.24 -65.54 -4.46
CA HIS A 75 2.04 -65.59 -3.22
C HIS A 75 3.47 -65.10 -3.42
N ASP A 76 3.85 -64.78 -4.68
CA ASP A 76 5.20 -64.29 -5.03
C ASP A 76 5.19 -62.76 -5.37
N PRO A 77 5.99 -61.92 -4.70
CA PRO A 77 6.06 -60.50 -4.95
C PRO A 77 6.38 -60.11 -6.40
N VAL A 78 7.22 -60.90 -7.08
CA VAL A 78 7.63 -60.58 -8.48
C VAL A 78 6.47 -60.74 -9.44
N THR A 79 5.75 -61.89 -9.30
CA THR A 79 4.52 -62.14 -10.11
C THR A 79 3.45 -61.11 -9.83
N PHE A 80 3.30 -60.66 -8.57
CA PHE A 80 2.31 -59.66 -8.20
C PHE A 80 2.64 -58.25 -8.79
N MET A 81 3.90 -57.87 -8.81
CA MET A 81 4.36 -56.64 -9.43
C MET A 81 4.20 -56.65 -10.95
N SER A 82 4.51 -57.81 -11.61
CA SER A 82 4.32 -57.93 -13.05
C SER A 82 2.84 -57.80 -13.46
N ALA A 83 1.91 -58.47 -12.75
CA ALA A 83 0.50 -58.34 -12.95
C ALA A 83 -0.02 -56.91 -12.70
N ALA A 84 0.48 -56.24 -11.68
CA ALA A 84 0.16 -54.81 -11.40
C ALA A 84 0.60 -53.90 -12.55
N ARG A 85 1.81 -54.12 -13.07
CA ARG A 85 2.32 -53.40 -14.24
C ARG A 85 1.47 -53.60 -15.46
N GLU A 86 1.12 -54.82 -15.78
CA GLU A 86 0.27 -55.19 -16.93
C GLU A 86 -1.12 -54.51 -16.80
N ALA A 87 -1.73 -54.52 -15.62
CA ALA A 87 -3.01 -53.92 -15.37
C ALA A 87 -2.96 -52.38 -15.52
N LEU A 88 -1.89 -51.72 -15.07
CA LEU A 88 -1.72 -50.30 -15.21
C LEU A 88 -1.50 -49.85 -16.65
N LEU A 89 -0.86 -50.68 -17.49
CA LEU A 89 -0.53 -50.37 -18.89
C LEU A 89 -1.55 -50.90 -19.90
N ALA A 90 -2.57 -51.64 -19.43
CA ALA A 90 -3.56 -52.29 -20.31
C ALA A 90 -4.29 -51.30 -21.24
N ASP A 91 -4.55 -50.08 -20.79
CA ASP A 91 -5.26 -49.02 -21.53
C ASP A 91 -4.34 -48.12 -22.37
N GLY A 92 -3.08 -48.50 -22.57
CA GLY A 92 -2.08 -47.74 -23.35
C GLY A 92 -1.31 -46.71 -22.51
N PRO A 93 -0.73 -45.65 -23.15
CA PRO A 93 0.09 -44.66 -22.44
C PRO A 93 -0.68 -44.01 -21.30
N ILE A 94 -0.03 -43.98 -20.11
CA ILE A 94 -0.65 -43.51 -18.86
C ILE A 94 0.20 -42.45 -18.19
N ILE A 95 -0.49 -41.47 -17.57
CA ILE A 95 0.10 -40.53 -16.59
C ILE A 95 -0.37 -40.97 -15.19
N ILE A 96 0.57 -41.29 -14.30
CA ILE A 96 0.29 -41.67 -12.92
C ILE A 96 0.57 -40.48 -12.02
N GLY A 97 -0.47 -39.96 -11.40
CA GLY A 97 -0.36 -38.95 -10.34
C GLY A 97 -0.28 -39.65 -8.98
N VAL A 98 0.72 -39.30 -8.17
CA VAL A 98 0.92 -39.87 -6.84
C VAL A 98 0.93 -38.74 -5.81
N ASP A 99 -0.12 -38.64 -5.02
CA ASP A 99 -0.15 -37.69 -3.93
C ASP A 99 0.47 -38.30 -2.68
N ASP A 100 1.24 -37.50 -1.93
CA ASP A 100 1.96 -37.92 -0.72
C ASP A 100 2.80 -39.22 -0.90
N ALA A 101 3.61 -39.25 -1.96
CA ALA A 101 4.44 -40.41 -2.30
C ALA A 101 5.41 -40.88 -1.16
N HIS A 102 5.66 -40.05 -0.16
CA HIS A 102 6.42 -40.43 1.05
C HIS A 102 5.68 -41.46 1.93
N LEU A 103 4.38 -41.64 1.74
CA LEU A 103 3.54 -42.61 2.44
C LEU A 103 3.31 -43.93 1.64
N LEU A 104 4.02 -44.11 0.53
CA LEU A 104 3.93 -45.37 -0.23
C LEU A 104 4.54 -46.54 0.52
N ASP A 105 3.94 -47.73 0.37
CA ASP A 105 4.55 -48.97 0.72
C ASP A 105 5.73 -49.31 -0.22
N GLN A 106 6.63 -50.21 0.21
CA GLN A 106 7.85 -50.54 -0.50
C GLN A 106 7.59 -51.09 -1.93
N LEU A 107 6.54 -51.91 -2.13
CA LEU A 107 6.25 -52.50 -3.43
C LEU A 107 5.63 -51.46 -4.39
N SER A 108 4.73 -50.59 -3.91
CA SER A 108 4.20 -49.45 -4.68
C SER A 108 5.34 -48.50 -5.12
N ALA A 109 6.26 -48.16 -4.23
CA ALA A 109 7.40 -47.31 -4.54
C ALA A 109 8.33 -47.98 -5.59
N THR A 110 8.60 -49.28 -5.47
CA THR A 110 9.43 -50.04 -6.41
C THR A 110 8.74 -50.16 -7.78
N LEU A 111 7.43 -50.37 -7.84
CA LEU A 111 6.67 -50.42 -9.11
C LEU A 111 6.77 -49.07 -9.85
N LEU A 112 6.62 -47.96 -9.16
CA LEU A 112 6.75 -46.61 -9.77
C LEU A 112 8.17 -46.40 -10.31
N LEU A 113 9.19 -46.81 -9.57
CA LEU A 113 10.58 -46.69 -10.02
C LEU A 113 10.81 -47.53 -11.30
N GLN A 114 10.33 -48.80 -11.35
CA GLN A 114 10.43 -49.61 -12.55
C GLN A 114 9.70 -48.98 -13.77
N LEU A 115 8.47 -48.48 -13.56
CA LEU A 115 7.74 -47.79 -14.63
C LEU A 115 8.48 -46.53 -15.14
N ALA A 116 9.19 -45.82 -14.27
CA ALA A 116 9.99 -44.67 -14.65
C ALA A 116 11.26 -45.06 -15.41
N ILE A 117 12.02 -46.11 -14.91
CA ILE A 117 13.21 -46.64 -15.58
C ILE A 117 12.91 -47.07 -16.97
N ASP A 118 11.85 -47.88 -17.13
CA ASP A 118 11.41 -48.41 -18.43
C ASP A 118 10.71 -47.38 -19.31
N ARG A 119 10.51 -46.20 -18.83
CA ARG A 119 9.75 -45.12 -19.51
C ARG A 119 8.33 -45.58 -19.96
N ALA A 120 7.77 -46.53 -19.18
CA ALA A 120 6.49 -47.15 -19.49
C ALA A 120 5.28 -46.28 -19.11
N ALA A 121 5.48 -45.36 -18.16
CA ALA A 121 4.48 -44.38 -17.71
C ALA A 121 5.11 -43.00 -17.50
N ARG A 122 4.31 -41.94 -17.61
CA ARG A 122 4.66 -40.60 -17.13
C ARG A 122 4.21 -40.50 -15.69
N ILE A 123 5.01 -39.84 -14.81
CA ILE A 123 4.75 -39.81 -13.37
C ILE A 123 4.81 -38.38 -12.84
N VAL A 124 3.81 -37.99 -12.07
CA VAL A 124 3.85 -36.78 -11.26
C VAL A 124 3.63 -37.15 -9.80
N ALA A 125 4.62 -36.89 -8.95
CA ALA A 125 4.55 -37.27 -7.55
C ALA A 125 4.65 -36.02 -6.65
N THR A 126 3.95 -36.01 -5.52
CA THR A 126 4.12 -35.02 -4.47
C THR A 126 4.78 -35.65 -3.25
N VAL A 127 5.70 -34.91 -2.63
CA VAL A 127 6.44 -35.33 -1.43
C VAL A 127 6.49 -34.19 -0.44
N ARG A 128 6.32 -34.44 0.84
CA ARG A 128 6.44 -33.44 1.89
C ARG A 128 7.92 -33.27 2.27
N SER A 129 8.35 -32.02 2.47
CA SER A 129 9.70 -31.72 2.96
C SER A 129 9.89 -32.17 4.41
N GLY A 130 11.11 -32.55 4.76
CA GLY A 130 11.46 -32.91 6.13
C GLY A 130 10.94 -34.27 6.66
N VAL A 131 10.31 -35.11 5.80
CA VAL A 131 9.82 -36.43 6.18
C VAL A 131 10.68 -37.53 5.58
N GLN A 132 10.65 -38.72 6.22
CA GLN A 132 11.32 -39.90 5.70
C GLN A 132 10.60 -40.43 4.45
N VAL A 133 11.34 -40.62 3.38
CA VAL A 133 10.83 -41.05 2.06
C VAL A 133 11.39 -42.41 1.72
N PRO A 134 10.58 -43.33 1.13
CA PRO A 134 11.12 -44.61 0.67
C PRO A 134 12.27 -44.45 -0.34
N ASP A 135 13.31 -45.29 -0.24
CA ASP A 135 14.50 -45.19 -1.10
C ASP A 135 14.15 -45.24 -2.60
N ALA A 136 13.23 -46.11 -3.02
CA ALA A 136 12.77 -46.18 -4.41
C ALA A 136 12.12 -44.88 -4.91
N VAL A 137 11.38 -44.18 -4.04
CA VAL A 137 10.82 -42.84 -4.40
C VAL A 137 11.92 -41.80 -4.50
N THR A 138 12.90 -41.86 -3.60
CA THR A 138 14.08 -40.97 -3.62
C THR A 138 14.89 -41.15 -4.90
N SER A 139 15.10 -42.40 -5.36
CA SER A 139 15.80 -42.73 -6.62
C SER A 139 15.11 -42.13 -7.85
N LEU A 140 13.80 -41.93 -7.85
CA LEU A 140 13.10 -41.32 -8.98
C LEU A 140 13.71 -39.95 -9.42
N TRP A 141 14.11 -39.11 -8.48
CA TRP A 141 14.72 -37.81 -8.84
C TRP A 141 16.25 -37.81 -8.68
N LYS A 142 16.84 -38.59 -7.77
CA LYS A 142 18.32 -38.67 -7.66
C LYS A 142 18.97 -39.23 -8.91
N ASP A 143 18.36 -40.23 -9.51
CA ASP A 143 18.86 -40.91 -10.70
C ASP A 143 18.37 -40.25 -12.02
N GLY A 144 17.68 -39.10 -11.90
CA GLY A 144 17.29 -38.27 -13.05
C GLY A 144 16.08 -38.77 -13.82
N HIS A 145 15.31 -39.73 -13.30
CA HIS A 145 14.10 -40.23 -13.96
C HIS A 145 12.96 -39.20 -13.93
N LEU A 146 12.80 -38.47 -12.82
CA LEU A 146 11.85 -37.40 -12.65
C LEU A 146 12.56 -36.06 -12.40
N LEU A 147 12.01 -34.97 -12.89
CA LEU A 147 12.43 -33.62 -12.60
C LEU A 147 12.00 -33.25 -11.17
N ARG A 148 12.93 -32.88 -10.32
CA ARG A 148 12.59 -32.36 -8.99
C ARG A 148 12.27 -30.87 -9.05
N ILE A 149 11.14 -30.50 -8.45
CA ILE A 149 10.68 -29.11 -8.33
C ILE A 149 10.37 -28.84 -6.87
N ASP A 150 11.15 -27.95 -6.26
CA ASP A 150 10.96 -27.53 -4.88
C ASP A 150 9.99 -26.32 -4.84
N LEU A 151 8.84 -26.49 -4.18
CA LEU A 151 7.83 -25.44 -4.03
C LEU A 151 8.01 -24.71 -2.71
N ASN A 152 8.40 -23.45 -2.79
CA ASN A 152 8.50 -22.56 -1.66
C ASN A 152 7.13 -21.90 -1.34
N PRO A 153 6.92 -21.39 -0.11
CA PRO A 153 5.79 -20.50 0.19
C PRO A 153 5.72 -19.34 -0.80
N PHE A 154 4.53 -18.77 -0.99
CA PHE A 154 4.34 -17.62 -1.87
C PHE A 154 5.08 -16.39 -1.35
N SER A 155 5.69 -15.64 -2.26
CA SER A 155 6.14 -14.28 -1.97
C SER A 155 4.95 -13.39 -1.61
N GLN A 156 5.21 -12.24 -1.03
CA GLN A 156 4.18 -11.25 -0.72
C GLN A 156 3.33 -10.92 -1.95
N ARG A 157 3.98 -10.63 -3.09
CA ARG A 157 3.29 -10.30 -4.34
C ARG A 157 2.39 -11.45 -4.82
N GLN A 158 2.89 -12.68 -4.85
CA GLN A 158 2.09 -13.85 -5.22
C GLN A 158 0.90 -14.07 -4.27
N SER A 159 1.07 -13.77 -2.98
CA SER A 159 -0.01 -13.84 -2.00
C SER A 159 -1.09 -12.79 -2.27
N VAL A 160 -0.70 -11.57 -2.63
CA VAL A 160 -1.63 -10.50 -3.02
C VAL A 160 -2.40 -10.91 -4.27
N ASP A 161 -1.69 -11.30 -5.33
CA ASP A 161 -2.30 -11.72 -6.61
C ASP A 161 -3.33 -12.86 -6.38
N LEU A 162 -3.02 -13.81 -5.50
CA LEU A 162 -3.94 -14.89 -5.14
C LEU A 162 -5.18 -14.37 -4.41
N VAL A 163 -5.01 -13.51 -3.40
CA VAL A 163 -6.13 -12.97 -2.61
C VAL A 163 -7.02 -12.08 -3.48
N GLU A 164 -6.45 -11.21 -4.30
CA GLU A 164 -7.20 -10.35 -5.22
C GLU A 164 -8.00 -11.17 -6.24
N SER A 165 -7.41 -12.27 -6.74
CA SER A 165 -8.11 -13.22 -7.60
C SER A 165 -9.29 -13.89 -6.90
N MET A 166 -9.18 -14.21 -5.61
CA MET A 166 -10.26 -14.80 -4.81
C MET A 166 -11.37 -13.78 -4.52
N LEU A 167 -11.02 -12.53 -4.26
CA LEU A 167 -11.95 -11.46 -3.86
C LEU A 167 -12.57 -10.73 -5.05
N GLY A 168 -12.00 -10.86 -6.24
CA GLY A 168 -12.43 -10.15 -7.44
C GLY A 168 -12.25 -8.63 -7.37
N GLY A 169 -11.26 -8.15 -6.62
CA GLY A 169 -10.99 -6.73 -6.42
C GLY A 169 -9.66 -6.48 -5.74
N GLN A 170 -9.24 -5.23 -5.74
CA GLN A 170 -7.96 -4.81 -5.15
C GLN A 170 -7.93 -4.99 -3.64
N LEU A 171 -6.78 -5.42 -3.12
CA LEU A 171 -6.52 -5.60 -1.70
C LEU A 171 -5.70 -4.42 -1.17
N GLU A 172 -6.12 -3.84 -0.05
CA GLU A 172 -5.38 -2.79 0.64
C GLU A 172 -3.98 -3.30 1.03
N GLY A 173 -2.94 -2.53 0.74
CA GLY A 173 -1.56 -2.97 0.96
C GLY A 173 -1.23 -3.32 2.42
N PHE A 174 -1.85 -2.67 3.39
CA PHE A 174 -1.73 -3.01 4.80
C PHE A 174 -2.36 -4.38 5.10
N THR A 175 -3.56 -4.63 4.59
CA THR A 175 -4.25 -5.93 4.68
C THR A 175 -3.43 -7.04 4.00
N ALA A 176 -2.82 -6.74 2.84
CA ALA A 176 -1.95 -7.62 2.10
C ALA A 176 -0.73 -8.07 2.92
N ASN A 177 -0.05 -7.12 3.57
CA ASN A 177 1.07 -7.41 4.47
C ASN A 177 0.65 -8.31 5.63
N LEU A 178 -0.43 -7.94 6.31
CA LEU A 178 -0.91 -8.67 7.47
C LEU A 178 -1.31 -10.11 7.12
N MET A 179 -1.98 -10.33 5.98
CA MET A 179 -2.37 -11.66 5.51
C MET A 179 -1.16 -12.50 5.11
N TRP A 180 -0.18 -11.90 4.41
CA TRP A 180 1.04 -12.59 4.04
C TRP A 180 1.87 -12.99 5.27
N GLU A 181 2.10 -12.09 6.21
CA GLU A 181 2.82 -12.38 7.45
C GLU A 181 2.11 -13.46 8.28
N SER A 182 0.78 -13.36 8.42
CA SER A 182 -0.02 -14.32 9.18
C SER A 182 -0.03 -15.72 8.56
N SER A 183 -0.01 -15.81 7.23
CA SER A 183 0.00 -17.09 6.50
C SER A 183 1.41 -17.68 6.31
N GLY A 184 2.47 -16.86 6.49
CA GLY A 184 3.83 -17.20 6.09
C GLY A 184 3.96 -17.51 4.60
N GLY A 185 3.08 -16.98 3.75
CA GLY A 185 3.00 -17.28 2.32
C GLY A 185 2.45 -18.69 1.99
N ASN A 186 1.89 -19.39 2.96
CA ASN A 186 1.28 -20.71 2.73
C ASN A 186 -0.11 -20.56 2.10
N ALA A 187 -0.28 -21.12 0.91
CA ALA A 187 -1.50 -20.97 0.11
C ALA A 187 -2.78 -21.46 0.81
N LEU A 188 -2.68 -22.58 1.54
CA LEU A 188 -3.83 -23.13 2.28
C LEU A 188 -4.22 -22.20 3.43
N PHE A 189 -3.25 -21.72 4.19
CA PHE A 189 -3.50 -20.83 5.32
C PHE A 189 -4.03 -19.48 4.83
N LEU A 190 -3.48 -18.94 3.74
CA LEU A 190 -3.93 -17.69 3.15
C LEU A 190 -5.40 -17.78 2.73
N ARG A 191 -5.79 -18.88 2.08
CA ARG A 191 -7.18 -19.15 1.70
C ARG A 191 -8.11 -19.14 2.93
N HIS A 192 -7.77 -19.89 3.97
CA HIS A 192 -8.61 -19.98 5.17
C HIS A 192 -8.65 -18.67 5.97
N LEU A 193 -7.57 -17.85 5.92
CA LEU A 193 -7.59 -16.50 6.51
C LEU A 193 -8.58 -15.60 5.76
N VAL A 194 -8.59 -15.64 4.44
CA VAL A 194 -9.53 -14.86 3.62
C VAL A 194 -10.98 -15.30 3.87
N GLU A 195 -11.25 -16.61 3.77
CA GLU A 195 -12.58 -17.19 4.01
C GLU A 195 -13.08 -16.86 5.42
N GLY A 196 -12.25 -17.08 6.44
CA GLY A 196 -12.60 -16.80 7.83
C GLY A 196 -12.81 -15.30 8.12
N ALA A 197 -12.03 -14.43 7.49
CA ALA A 197 -12.19 -12.98 7.63
C ALA A 197 -13.48 -12.47 6.93
N LEU A 198 -13.87 -13.09 5.81
CA LEU A 198 -15.16 -12.82 5.13
C LEU A 198 -16.33 -13.27 6.00
N GLU A 199 -16.28 -14.49 6.53
CA GLU A 199 -17.32 -15.05 7.41
C GLU A 199 -17.50 -14.22 8.68
N ALA A 200 -16.39 -13.77 9.29
CA ALA A 200 -16.42 -12.90 10.47
C ALA A 200 -16.83 -11.46 10.15
N GLY A 201 -16.96 -11.08 8.88
CA GLY A 201 -17.24 -9.71 8.46
C GLY A 201 -16.13 -8.71 8.77
N SER A 202 -14.91 -9.19 9.10
CA SER A 202 -13.73 -8.37 9.34
C SER A 202 -13.04 -7.97 8.04
N LEU A 203 -13.18 -8.75 6.97
CA LEU A 203 -12.73 -8.40 5.62
C LEU A 203 -13.94 -7.88 4.82
N ARG A 204 -13.89 -6.60 4.42
CA ARG A 204 -14.99 -5.96 3.70
C ARG A 204 -14.46 -5.00 2.64
N GLN A 205 -15.28 -4.75 1.64
CA GLN A 205 -14.94 -3.81 0.58
C GLN A 205 -15.40 -2.40 0.97
N VAL A 206 -14.47 -1.44 0.89
CA VAL A 206 -14.73 -0.02 1.13
C VAL A 206 -14.21 0.76 -0.06
N ASN A 207 -15.07 1.49 -0.75
CA ASN A 207 -14.74 2.24 -1.96
C ASN A 207 -14.01 1.42 -3.04
N GLY A 208 -14.41 0.17 -3.22
CA GLY A 208 -13.82 -0.73 -4.22
C GLY A 208 -12.59 -1.49 -3.76
N VAL A 209 -12.01 -1.18 -2.59
CA VAL A 209 -10.81 -1.80 -2.05
C VAL A 209 -11.15 -2.71 -0.87
N TRP A 210 -10.62 -3.93 -0.86
CA TRP A 210 -10.79 -4.89 0.23
C TRP A 210 -9.88 -4.57 1.41
N GLN A 211 -10.46 -4.49 2.59
CA GLN A 211 -9.79 -4.11 3.83
C GLN A 211 -10.12 -5.07 4.97
N LEU A 212 -9.09 -5.50 5.71
CA LEU A 212 -9.24 -6.23 6.95
C LEU A 212 -9.26 -5.25 8.12
N ARG A 213 -10.35 -5.26 8.88
CA ARG A 213 -10.49 -4.48 10.11
C ARG A 213 -10.65 -5.42 11.30
N GLY A 214 -9.69 -5.36 12.21
CA GLY A 214 -9.60 -6.27 13.34
C GLY A 214 -8.58 -7.39 13.12
N ARG A 215 -8.70 -8.47 13.90
CA ARG A 215 -7.82 -9.64 13.79
C ARG A 215 -8.24 -10.53 12.62
N ALA A 216 -7.27 -11.13 11.94
CA ALA A 216 -7.53 -12.15 10.95
C ALA A 216 -8.14 -13.38 11.65
N ALA A 217 -9.35 -13.76 11.26
CA ALA A 217 -10.01 -14.96 11.75
C ALA A 217 -9.69 -16.15 10.84
N VAL A 218 -9.52 -17.33 11.41
CA VAL A 218 -9.37 -18.59 10.66
C VAL A 218 -10.70 -19.31 10.58
N THR A 219 -10.92 -20.08 9.51
CA THR A 219 -12.13 -20.92 9.37
C THR A 219 -12.16 -22.02 10.42
N SER A 220 -13.38 -22.51 10.71
CA SER A 220 -13.57 -23.61 11.64
C SER A 220 -12.84 -24.90 11.20
N GLU A 221 -12.71 -25.12 9.90
CA GLU A 221 -11.99 -26.30 9.34
C GLU A 221 -10.49 -26.24 9.61
N LEU A 222 -9.86 -25.11 9.38
CA LEU A 222 -8.43 -24.95 9.68
C LEU A 222 -8.17 -25.00 11.19
N ALA A 223 -9.07 -24.39 11.97
CA ALA A 223 -9.01 -24.46 13.42
C ALA A 223 -9.04 -25.94 13.89
N ALA A 224 -9.97 -26.75 13.38
CA ALA A 224 -10.09 -28.17 13.73
C ALA A 224 -8.83 -28.99 13.39
N LEU A 225 -8.23 -28.77 12.21
CA LEU A 225 -6.98 -29.44 11.80
C LEU A 225 -5.80 -29.11 12.71
N LEU A 226 -5.72 -27.88 13.18
CA LEU A 226 -4.69 -27.45 14.13
C LEU A 226 -5.02 -27.88 15.57
N GLU A 227 -6.31 -27.93 15.93
CA GLU A 227 -6.80 -28.41 17.22
C GLU A 227 -6.41 -29.87 17.46
N ASP A 228 -6.63 -30.78 16.48
CA ASP A 228 -6.18 -32.18 16.55
C ASP A 228 -4.68 -32.29 16.85
N ARG A 229 -3.88 -31.44 16.25
CA ARG A 229 -2.43 -31.41 16.48
C ARG A 229 -2.06 -30.89 17.86
N VAL A 230 -2.80 -29.89 18.35
CA VAL A 230 -2.63 -29.33 19.69
C VAL A 230 -3.10 -30.30 20.77
N GLU A 231 -4.16 -31.09 20.55
CA GLU A 231 -4.68 -32.10 21.48
C GLU A 231 -3.71 -33.25 21.73
N GLN A 232 -2.85 -33.56 20.79
CA GLN A 232 -1.82 -34.59 20.91
C GLN A 232 -0.59 -34.11 21.67
N LEU A 233 -0.50 -32.84 22.05
CA LEU A 233 0.64 -32.29 22.77
C LEU A 233 0.57 -32.66 24.27
N PRO A 234 1.73 -33.00 24.90
CA PRO A 234 1.79 -33.16 26.35
C PRO A 234 1.41 -31.86 27.08
N GLU A 235 0.77 -31.98 28.25
CA GLU A 235 0.35 -30.84 29.06
C GLU A 235 1.47 -29.81 29.35
N PRO A 236 2.73 -30.19 29.63
CA PRO A 236 3.82 -29.21 29.80
C PRO A 236 4.10 -28.41 28.53
N VAL A 237 4.07 -29.02 27.34
CA VAL A 237 4.27 -28.36 26.05
C VAL A 237 3.09 -27.42 25.75
N LEU A 238 1.85 -27.83 26.02
CA LEU A 238 0.68 -27.02 25.86
C LEU A 238 0.77 -25.76 26.72
N ARG A 239 1.27 -25.87 27.97
CA ARG A 239 1.47 -24.73 28.87
C ARG A 239 2.45 -23.67 28.30
N VAL A 240 3.52 -24.08 27.62
CA VAL A 240 4.42 -23.18 26.91
C VAL A 240 3.66 -22.39 25.84
N LEU A 241 2.86 -23.09 25.03
CA LEU A 241 2.07 -22.44 23.98
C LEU A 241 0.99 -21.52 24.54
N GLU A 242 0.33 -21.89 25.64
CA GLU A 242 -0.67 -21.06 26.32
C GLU A 242 -0.08 -19.75 26.85
N LEU A 243 1.12 -19.78 27.43
CA LEU A 243 1.83 -18.58 27.88
C LEU A 243 2.23 -17.71 26.69
N LEU A 244 2.76 -18.32 25.64
CA LEU A 244 3.19 -17.63 24.43
C LEU A 244 2.02 -16.92 23.73
N THR A 245 0.78 -17.43 23.87
CA THR A 245 -0.45 -16.81 23.31
C THR A 245 -0.68 -15.37 23.80
N PHE A 246 -0.22 -15.03 24.99
CA PHE A 246 -0.40 -13.69 25.58
C PHE A 246 0.86 -12.84 25.58
N CYS A 247 2.02 -13.45 25.32
CA CYS A 247 3.30 -12.74 25.35
C CYS A 247 4.26 -13.34 24.29
N GLU A 248 4.11 -12.96 23.03
CA GLU A 248 5.02 -13.32 21.94
C GLU A 248 5.67 -12.05 21.35
N PRO A 249 7.00 -12.01 21.21
CA PRO A 249 7.98 -12.97 21.76
C PRO A 249 8.12 -12.82 23.28
N ILE A 250 8.56 -13.90 23.93
CA ILE A 250 8.90 -13.90 25.37
C ILE A 250 10.36 -14.33 25.54
N ASP A 251 11.03 -13.73 26.49
CA ASP A 251 12.39 -14.10 26.87
C ASP A 251 12.45 -15.58 27.32
N LEU A 252 13.52 -16.29 26.89
CA LEU A 252 13.69 -17.71 27.16
C LEU A 252 13.76 -18.02 28.66
N GLU A 253 14.44 -17.17 29.46
CA GLU A 253 14.54 -17.36 30.90
C GLU A 253 13.19 -17.21 31.59
N VAL A 254 12.38 -16.20 31.17
CA VAL A 254 11.00 -16.02 31.69
C VAL A 254 10.12 -17.22 31.33
N MET A 255 10.24 -17.72 30.09
CA MET A 255 9.47 -18.88 29.67
C MET A 255 9.88 -20.12 30.47
N ALA A 256 11.18 -20.34 30.68
CA ALA A 256 11.70 -21.44 31.47
C ALA A 256 11.28 -21.37 32.97
N GLU A 257 11.28 -20.16 33.56
CA GLU A 257 10.76 -19.91 34.90
C GLU A 257 9.29 -20.30 35.05
N LEU A 258 8.45 -19.90 34.09
CA LEU A 258 6.99 -20.06 34.13
C LEU A 258 6.50 -21.47 33.73
N ALA A 259 7.17 -22.10 32.76
CA ALA A 259 6.75 -23.39 32.19
C ALA A 259 7.66 -24.58 32.55
N GLY A 260 8.93 -24.35 32.93
CA GLY A 260 9.98 -25.32 33.14
C GLY A 260 10.88 -25.49 31.92
N GLU A 261 12.21 -25.63 32.11
CA GLU A 261 13.18 -25.81 31.02
C GLU A 261 12.86 -27.02 30.14
N GLU A 262 12.56 -28.17 30.73
CA GLU A 262 12.24 -29.43 30.03
C GLU A 262 10.99 -29.24 29.09
N ALA A 263 10.01 -28.41 29.51
CA ALA A 263 8.82 -28.16 28.72
C ALA A 263 9.15 -27.32 27.49
N VAL A 264 10.04 -26.35 27.62
CA VAL A 264 10.50 -25.49 26.51
C VAL A 264 11.29 -26.29 25.50
N GLU A 265 12.27 -27.09 25.95
CA GLU A 265 13.03 -28.01 25.10
C GLU A 265 12.11 -28.99 24.36
N ALA A 266 11.15 -29.59 25.07
CA ALA A 266 10.19 -30.49 24.46
C ALA A 266 9.29 -29.82 23.43
N ALA A 267 8.95 -28.54 23.59
CA ALA A 267 8.17 -27.76 22.64
C ALA A 267 8.99 -27.44 21.39
N GLU A 268 10.26 -27.05 21.54
CA GLU A 268 11.18 -26.79 20.44
C GLU A 268 11.47 -28.06 19.63
N ASN A 269 11.80 -29.17 20.30
CA ASN A 269 12.05 -30.44 19.64
C ASN A 269 10.86 -30.98 18.84
N ARG A 270 9.64 -30.63 19.24
CA ARG A 270 8.41 -30.95 18.47
C ARG A 270 8.10 -29.94 17.34
N GLY A 271 8.93 -28.91 17.19
CA GLY A 271 8.78 -27.92 16.16
C GLY A 271 7.50 -27.07 16.30
N VAL A 272 6.96 -26.87 17.51
CA VAL A 272 5.79 -26.00 17.75
C VAL A 272 6.19 -24.60 18.16
N ILE A 273 7.39 -24.45 18.71
CA ILE A 273 8.07 -23.18 18.96
C ILE A 273 9.45 -23.16 18.31
N ARG A 274 10.05 -21.99 18.27
CA ARG A 274 11.46 -21.75 17.91
C ARG A 274 12.07 -20.76 18.87
N VAL A 275 13.33 -20.96 19.21
CA VAL A 275 14.15 -20.01 19.94
C VAL A 275 14.98 -19.22 18.95
N VAL A 276 14.97 -17.89 19.04
CA VAL A 276 15.64 -16.97 18.11
C VAL A 276 16.46 -15.97 18.91
N GLU A 277 17.64 -15.66 18.43
CA GLU A 277 18.46 -14.58 18.98
C GLU A 277 17.92 -13.23 18.47
N ASN A 278 17.61 -12.34 19.40
CA ASN A 278 17.17 -10.99 19.12
C ASN A 278 18.03 -10.00 19.93
N SER A 279 18.91 -9.25 19.27
CA SER A 279 19.74 -8.17 19.86
C SER A 279 20.51 -8.56 21.13
N HIS A 280 20.97 -9.81 21.28
CA HIS A 280 21.68 -10.40 22.43
C HIS A 280 20.80 -11.13 23.46
N GLU A 281 19.49 -11.24 23.25
CA GLU A 281 18.58 -12.01 24.09
C GLU A 281 17.98 -13.19 23.30
N LEU A 282 17.84 -14.34 23.96
CA LEU A 282 17.14 -15.48 23.38
C LEU A 282 15.65 -15.35 23.64
N VAL A 283 14.85 -15.33 22.59
CA VAL A 283 13.39 -15.20 22.69
C VAL A 283 12.68 -16.41 22.07
N VAL A 284 11.60 -16.80 22.70
CA VAL A 284 10.71 -17.87 22.26
C VAL A 284 9.59 -17.29 21.41
N ARG A 285 9.36 -17.93 20.27
CA ARG A 285 8.26 -17.61 19.35
C ARG A 285 7.54 -18.88 18.91
N TYR A 286 6.31 -18.72 18.48
CA TYR A 286 5.65 -19.78 17.72
C TYR A 286 6.44 -20.12 16.45
N ASN A 287 6.49 -21.39 16.11
CA ASN A 287 7.03 -21.80 14.82
C ASN A 287 6.05 -21.43 13.68
N HIS A 288 4.76 -21.36 13.99
CA HIS A 288 3.73 -20.84 13.07
C HIS A 288 2.71 -20.00 13.83
N PRO A 289 2.41 -18.76 13.36
CA PRO A 289 1.53 -17.79 14.08
C PRO A 289 0.14 -18.31 14.41
N LEU A 290 -0.42 -19.20 13.57
CA LEU A 290 -1.78 -19.73 13.76
C LEU A 290 -1.94 -20.61 15.01
N PHE A 291 -0.88 -21.16 15.58
CA PHE A 291 -0.96 -21.88 16.85
C PHE A 291 -1.53 -20.99 17.96
N GLY A 292 -1.07 -19.73 18.02
CA GLY A 292 -1.57 -18.77 19.01
C GLY A 292 -3.07 -18.51 18.92
N GLU A 293 -3.62 -18.44 17.69
CA GLU A 293 -5.05 -18.21 17.50
C GLU A 293 -5.91 -19.42 17.91
N VAL A 294 -5.47 -20.62 17.54
CA VAL A 294 -6.15 -21.87 17.92
C VAL A 294 -6.16 -22.05 19.44
N ILE A 295 -5.02 -21.84 20.11
CA ILE A 295 -4.92 -21.97 21.56
C ILE A 295 -5.76 -20.92 22.27
N ARG A 296 -5.81 -19.67 21.74
CA ARG A 296 -6.64 -18.62 22.32
C ARG A 296 -8.13 -18.98 22.31
N ARG A 297 -8.62 -19.65 21.26
CA ARG A 297 -10.02 -20.10 21.18
C ARG A 297 -10.38 -21.17 22.22
N ARG A 298 -9.40 -22.02 22.55
CA ARG A 298 -9.55 -23.10 23.55
C ARG A 298 -9.52 -22.61 24.99
N LEU A 299 -8.81 -21.49 25.24
CA LEU A 299 -8.63 -20.98 26.58
C LEU A 299 -9.92 -20.33 27.12
N GLY A 300 -10.42 -20.89 28.22
CA GLY A 300 -11.51 -20.26 28.97
C GLY A 300 -11.05 -18.93 29.60
N ILE A 301 -11.98 -18.00 29.75
CA ILE A 301 -11.74 -16.63 30.27
C ILE A 301 -10.97 -16.67 31.61
N ALA A 302 -11.33 -17.56 32.52
CA ALA A 302 -10.70 -17.67 33.85
C ALA A 302 -9.23 -18.11 33.75
N SER A 303 -8.93 -19.08 32.85
CA SER A 303 -7.55 -19.54 32.60
C SER A 303 -6.73 -18.44 31.93
N ALA A 304 -7.30 -17.77 30.94
CA ALA A 304 -6.65 -16.64 30.25
C ALA A 304 -6.29 -15.50 31.23
N ARG A 305 -7.20 -15.12 32.12
CA ARG A 305 -6.94 -14.09 33.16
C ARG A 305 -5.81 -14.49 34.09
N ARG A 306 -5.82 -15.74 34.57
CA ARG A 306 -4.77 -16.25 35.46
C ARG A 306 -3.40 -16.31 34.78
N LEU A 307 -3.34 -16.75 33.51
CA LEU A 307 -2.08 -16.81 32.75
C LEU A 307 -1.49 -15.43 32.52
N ARG A 308 -2.32 -14.44 32.15
CA ARG A 308 -1.90 -13.04 32.05
C ARG A 308 -1.39 -12.49 33.37
N GLY A 309 -2.07 -12.81 34.51
CA GLY A 309 -1.62 -12.41 35.84
C GLY A 309 -0.27 -13.00 36.24
N ARG A 310 0.02 -14.27 35.84
CA ARG A 310 1.33 -14.90 36.07
C ARG A 310 2.43 -14.23 35.22
N LEU A 311 2.15 -13.98 33.92
CA LEU A 311 3.07 -13.27 33.03
C LEU A 311 3.34 -11.85 33.52
N TYR A 312 2.29 -11.11 33.92
CA TYR A 312 2.42 -9.80 34.51
C TYR A 312 3.33 -9.80 35.74
N SER A 313 3.13 -10.73 36.69
CA SER A 313 3.94 -10.82 37.90
C SER A 313 5.42 -11.09 37.57
N ALA A 314 5.71 -12.04 36.68
CA ALA A 314 7.08 -12.39 36.30
C ALA A 314 7.79 -11.23 35.55
N LEU A 315 7.08 -10.53 34.67
CA LEU A 315 7.67 -9.45 33.87
C LEU A 315 7.76 -8.13 34.65
N SER A 316 6.87 -7.86 35.63
CA SER A 316 6.89 -6.65 36.45
C SER A 316 8.08 -6.59 37.44
N GLU A 317 8.70 -7.74 37.73
CA GLU A 317 9.92 -7.82 38.56
C GLU A 317 11.21 -7.48 37.78
N ARG A 318 11.13 -7.35 36.44
CA ARG A 318 12.24 -7.04 35.56
C ARG A 318 12.30 -5.55 35.21
N PRO A 319 13.48 -5.02 34.85
CA PRO A 319 13.59 -3.63 34.40
C PRO A 319 12.71 -3.35 33.17
N ILE A 320 11.95 -2.28 33.22
CA ILE A 320 11.14 -1.79 32.09
C ILE A 320 12.00 -0.82 31.27
N ASN A 321 12.57 -1.29 30.18
CA ASN A 321 13.56 -0.56 29.40
C ASN A 321 12.99 0.12 28.14
N SER A 322 11.81 -0.28 27.71
CA SER A 322 11.22 0.20 26.44
C SER A 322 9.73 0.50 26.51
N ALA A 323 9.23 1.26 25.53
CA ALA A 323 7.78 1.46 25.31
C ALA A 323 7.07 0.13 25.07
N ALA A 324 7.70 -0.83 24.37
CA ALA A 324 7.14 -2.15 24.13
C ALA A 324 6.93 -2.93 25.43
N ASP A 325 7.84 -2.83 26.40
CA ASP A 325 7.72 -3.50 27.70
C ASP A 325 6.57 -2.90 28.51
N ARG A 326 6.43 -1.57 28.54
CA ARG A 326 5.32 -0.90 29.23
C ARG A 326 3.97 -1.27 28.63
N ILE A 327 3.86 -1.24 27.30
CA ILE A 327 2.64 -1.63 26.58
C ILE A 327 2.28 -3.08 26.91
N ARG A 328 3.24 -3.99 26.84
CA ARG A 328 3.06 -5.41 27.15
C ARG A 328 2.57 -5.63 28.56
N LEU A 329 3.22 -4.99 29.55
CA LEU A 329 2.81 -5.07 30.94
C LEU A 329 1.39 -4.53 31.16
N ALA A 330 1.05 -3.40 30.54
CA ALA A 330 -0.28 -2.81 30.64
C ALA A 330 -1.36 -3.71 29.98
N GLU A 331 -1.06 -4.35 28.83
CA GLU A 331 -1.99 -5.32 28.22
C GLU A 331 -2.22 -6.55 29.11
N LEU A 332 -1.17 -7.09 29.68
CA LEU A 332 -1.28 -8.23 30.60
C LEU A 332 -2.06 -7.84 31.86
N ALA A 333 -1.81 -6.67 32.43
CA ALA A 333 -2.50 -6.19 33.61
C ALA A 333 -3.99 -5.95 33.36
N LEU A 334 -4.34 -5.31 32.22
CA LEU A 334 -5.70 -4.87 31.89
C LEU A 334 -6.72 -6.02 31.94
N ASP A 335 -6.35 -7.16 31.37
CA ASP A 335 -7.22 -8.32 31.23
C ASP A 335 -6.87 -9.46 32.22
N SER A 336 -6.13 -9.18 33.31
CA SER A 336 -5.72 -10.15 34.31
C SER A 336 -6.54 -10.07 35.59
N ASP A 337 -6.17 -10.89 36.56
CA ASP A 337 -6.66 -10.87 37.96
C ASP A 337 -5.81 -9.96 38.87
N LYS A 338 -4.82 -9.27 38.33
CA LYS A 338 -3.91 -8.36 39.03
C LYS A 338 -4.33 -6.91 38.87
N SER A 339 -4.04 -6.10 39.84
CA SER A 339 -4.18 -4.64 39.76
C SER A 339 -2.82 -4.03 39.37
N ALA A 340 -2.84 -3.09 38.43
CA ALA A 340 -1.69 -2.28 38.08
C ALA A 340 -1.96 -0.80 38.45
N ASP A 341 -0.89 -0.06 38.65
CA ASP A 341 -0.95 1.35 39.05
C ASP A 341 -1.42 2.23 37.89
N LEU A 342 -2.00 3.39 38.23
CA LEU A 342 -2.45 4.40 37.28
C LEU A 342 -1.34 4.81 36.32
N GLU A 343 -0.13 5.04 36.87
CA GLU A 343 1.03 5.49 36.11
C GLU A 343 1.44 4.54 34.97
N LEU A 344 1.29 3.22 35.18
CA LEU A 344 1.58 2.25 34.11
C LEU A 344 0.61 2.42 32.94
N PHE A 345 -0.67 2.63 33.22
CA PHE A 345 -1.67 2.79 32.15
C PHE A 345 -1.53 4.11 31.42
N GLU A 346 -1.18 5.21 32.13
CA GLU A 346 -0.92 6.51 31.51
C GLU A 346 0.33 6.45 30.63
N ALA A 347 1.41 5.87 31.12
CA ALA A 347 2.65 5.72 30.36
C ALA A 347 2.45 4.82 29.13
N ALA A 348 1.77 3.68 29.29
CA ALA A 348 1.48 2.76 28.17
C ALA A 348 0.52 3.38 27.14
N ALA A 349 -0.46 4.21 27.59
CA ALA A 349 -1.33 4.95 26.70
C ALA A 349 -0.54 5.97 25.86
N ALA A 350 0.35 6.73 26.50
CA ALA A 350 1.23 7.69 25.82
C ALA A 350 2.14 6.98 24.80
N ASP A 351 2.75 5.86 25.18
CA ASP A 351 3.59 5.07 24.29
C ASP A 351 2.79 4.51 23.09
N ALA A 352 1.60 3.96 23.32
CA ALA A 352 0.77 3.42 22.26
C ALA A 352 0.33 4.50 21.25
N ILE A 353 -0.06 5.69 21.75
CA ILE A 353 -0.40 6.85 20.91
C ILE A 353 0.86 7.33 20.15
N GLY A 354 2.00 7.40 20.84
CA GLY A 354 3.29 7.74 20.23
C GLY A 354 3.72 6.79 19.10
N LEU A 355 3.33 5.52 19.19
CA LEU A 355 3.53 4.50 18.16
C LEU A 355 2.38 4.43 17.13
N ALA A 356 1.46 5.39 17.13
CA ALA A 356 0.27 5.44 16.28
C ALA A 356 -0.69 4.24 16.42
N ASN A 357 -0.64 3.51 17.54
CA ASN A 357 -1.58 2.45 17.88
C ASN A 357 -2.72 3.00 18.74
N LEU A 358 -3.62 3.72 18.11
CA LEU A 358 -4.69 4.46 18.81
C LEU A 358 -5.70 3.56 19.52
N PRO A 359 -6.17 2.42 18.97
CA PRO A 359 -7.11 1.55 19.69
C PRO A 359 -6.53 1.02 20.99
N LEU A 360 -5.23 0.73 21.01
CA LEU A 360 -4.56 0.27 22.22
C LEU A 360 -4.36 1.42 23.22
N GLY A 361 -3.97 2.60 22.71
CA GLY A 361 -3.85 3.83 23.50
C GLY A 361 -5.18 4.21 24.18
N GLU A 362 -6.29 4.11 23.45
CA GLU A 362 -7.64 4.33 23.99
C GLU A 362 -7.97 3.35 25.13
N ARG A 363 -7.71 2.05 24.93
CA ARG A 363 -7.98 1.03 25.98
C ARG A 363 -7.22 1.34 27.28
N PHE A 364 -5.95 1.71 27.19
CA PHE A 364 -5.15 2.06 28.37
C PHE A 364 -5.59 3.37 29.00
N ALA A 365 -5.86 4.40 28.20
CA ALA A 365 -6.34 5.68 28.69
C ALA A 365 -7.70 5.57 29.38
N ARG A 366 -8.63 4.74 28.84
CA ARG A 366 -9.91 4.42 29.51
C ARG A 366 -9.67 3.75 30.87
N ALA A 367 -8.77 2.76 30.91
CA ALA A 367 -8.41 2.11 32.15
C ALA A 367 -7.81 3.06 33.20
N ALA A 368 -7.05 4.08 32.74
CA ALA A 368 -6.52 5.14 33.61
C ALA A 368 -7.65 6.06 34.14
N VAL A 369 -8.56 6.49 33.27
CA VAL A 369 -9.74 7.32 33.65
C VAL A 369 -10.63 6.58 34.65
N GLU A 370 -10.91 5.29 34.46
CA GLU A 370 -11.69 4.46 35.37
C GLU A 370 -11.04 4.32 36.76
N ARG A 371 -9.71 4.43 36.83
CA ARG A 371 -8.93 4.44 38.08
C ARG A 371 -8.82 5.84 38.72
N ARG A 372 -9.72 6.75 38.32
CA ARG A 372 -9.77 8.14 38.79
C ARG A 372 -8.54 8.97 38.40
N GLY A 373 -7.96 8.68 37.25
CA GLY A 373 -6.96 9.54 36.63
C GLY A 373 -7.51 10.94 36.38
N GLY A 374 -6.61 11.93 36.43
CA GLY A 374 -6.93 13.35 36.30
C GLY A 374 -7.10 13.79 34.82
N VAL A 375 -6.82 15.08 34.60
CA VAL A 375 -6.82 15.67 33.24
C VAL A 375 -5.79 15.02 32.34
N GLU A 376 -4.71 14.48 32.87
CA GLU A 376 -3.67 13.76 32.15
C GLU A 376 -4.22 12.50 31.45
N SER A 377 -4.95 11.66 32.21
CA SER A 377 -5.62 10.48 31.66
C SER A 377 -6.71 10.84 30.65
N ALA A 378 -7.47 11.92 30.93
CA ALA A 378 -8.53 12.41 30.05
C ALA A 378 -7.97 12.98 28.73
N ASP A 379 -6.85 13.66 28.77
CA ASP A 379 -6.12 14.16 27.60
C ASP A 379 -5.65 13.00 26.70
N LEU A 380 -5.02 11.97 27.28
CA LEU A 380 -4.60 10.77 26.56
C LEU A 380 -5.79 10.09 25.87
N LEU A 381 -6.91 9.96 26.61
CA LEU A 381 -8.13 9.39 26.04
C LEU A 381 -8.67 10.24 24.89
N ALA A 382 -8.75 11.55 25.05
CA ALA A 382 -9.24 12.46 24.03
C ALA A 382 -8.34 12.46 22.77
N ARG A 383 -7.01 12.43 22.93
CA ARG A 383 -6.06 12.32 21.80
C ARG A 383 -6.24 11.02 21.01
N ALA A 384 -6.46 9.89 21.68
CA ALA A 384 -6.75 8.64 21.00
C ALA A 384 -8.11 8.68 20.28
N LEU A 385 -9.14 9.24 20.91
CA LEU A 385 -10.51 9.32 20.39
C LEU A 385 -10.65 10.24 19.17
N LEU A 386 -9.99 11.41 19.18
CA LEU A 386 -10.15 12.39 18.09
C LEU A 386 -9.66 11.85 16.75
N TRP A 387 -8.54 11.12 16.74
CA TRP A 387 -8.02 10.49 15.53
C TRP A 387 -8.87 9.32 15.03
N GLN A 388 -9.55 8.62 15.93
CA GLN A 388 -10.47 7.54 15.60
C GLN A 388 -11.87 8.03 15.20
N GLY A 389 -12.08 9.36 15.09
CA GLY A 389 -13.35 9.96 14.69
C GLY A 389 -14.40 10.04 15.79
N HIS A 390 -14.07 9.66 17.04
CA HIS A 390 -14.94 9.75 18.21
C HIS A 390 -14.97 11.16 18.81
N ARG A 391 -15.02 12.19 17.94
CA ARG A 391 -14.89 13.60 18.27
C ARG A 391 -15.84 14.10 19.36
N ILE A 392 -17.09 13.59 19.39
CA ILE A 392 -18.10 13.99 20.39
C ILE A 392 -17.73 13.46 21.77
N GLU A 393 -17.21 12.23 21.85
CA GLU A 393 -16.76 11.64 23.10
C GLU A 393 -15.48 12.33 23.60
N ALA A 394 -14.53 12.63 22.72
CA ALA A 394 -13.34 13.39 23.05
C ALA A 394 -13.70 14.77 23.64
N GLU A 395 -14.61 15.51 23.00
CA GLU A 395 -15.09 16.82 23.52
C GLU A 395 -15.76 16.65 24.89
N ARG A 396 -16.65 15.65 25.02
CA ARG A 396 -17.34 15.41 26.31
C ARG A 396 -16.36 15.09 27.44
N THR A 397 -15.32 14.30 27.15
CA THR A 397 -14.28 13.92 28.11
C THR A 397 -13.53 15.16 28.61
N LEU A 398 -13.09 16.05 27.71
CA LEU A 398 -12.35 17.26 28.06
C LEU A 398 -13.26 18.36 28.66
N ALA A 399 -14.47 18.54 28.13
CA ALA A 399 -15.40 19.56 28.62
C ALA A 399 -15.90 19.31 30.06
N SER A 400 -15.65 18.13 30.63
CA SER A 400 -16.00 17.81 32.02
C SER A 400 -15.08 18.50 33.05
N PHE A 401 -13.93 19.02 32.60
CA PHE A 401 -12.96 19.70 33.52
C PHE A 401 -13.21 21.20 33.57
N ASP A 402 -13.11 21.76 34.78
CA ASP A 402 -13.18 23.19 35.01
C ASP A 402 -11.77 23.82 34.78
N PRO A 403 -11.61 24.66 33.75
CA PRO A 403 -10.30 25.26 33.44
C PRO A 403 -9.75 26.16 34.57
N ASP A 404 -10.60 26.60 35.53
CA ASP A 404 -10.15 27.40 36.69
C ASP A 404 -9.45 26.58 37.77
N GLN A 405 -9.61 25.25 37.73
CA GLN A 405 -8.99 24.33 38.66
C GLN A 405 -7.70 23.70 38.14
N LEU A 406 -7.34 23.97 36.88
CA LEU A 406 -6.15 23.41 36.25
C LEU A 406 -4.92 24.34 36.48
N ASN A 407 -3.77 23.74 36.73
CA ASN A 407 -2.51 24.49 36.65
C ASN A 407 -2.15 24.81 35.18
N GLU A 408 -1.19 25.72 34.97
CA GLU A 408 -0.84 26.19 33.60
C GLU A 408 -0.44 25.06 32.66
N VAL A 409 0.27 24.02 33.12
CA VAL A 409 0.67 22.84 32.29
C VAL A 409 -0.54 22.00 31.91
N GLN A 410 -1.40 21.71 32.88
CA GLN A 410 -2.65 20.99 32.68
C GLN A 410 -3.60 21.76 31.75
N LEU A 411 -3.68 23.08 31.96
CA LEU A 411 -4.53 23.95 31.15
C LEU A 411 -4.06 24.02 29.70
N ALA A 412 -2.76 24.15 29.47
CA ALA A 412 -2.20 24.14 28.11
C ALA A 412 -2.42 22.79 27.40
N ARG A 413 -2.22 21.66 28.09
CA ARG A 413 -2.47 20.32 27.56
C ARG A 413 -3.95 20.13 27.20
N TRP A 414 -4.83 20.36 28.14
CA TRP A 414 -6.29 20.30 27.97
C TRP A 414 -6.76 21.18 26.80
N GLY A 415 -6.27 22.44 26.77
CA GLY A 415 -6.65 23.40 25.73
C GLY A 415 -6.15 23.01 24.35
N SER A 416 -4.90 22.56 24.24
CA SER A 416 -4.33 22.15 22.95
C SER A 416 -5.10 20.98 22.34
N THR A 417 -5.39 19.94 23.12
CA THR A 417 -6.16 18.78 22.62
C THR A 417 -7.60 19.16 22.32
N ARG A 418 -8.21 20.02 23.12
CA ARG A 418 -9.58 20.47 22.88
C ARG A 418 -9.71 21.35 21.65
N VAL A 419 -8.78 22.31 21.45
CA VAL A 419 -8.68 23.13 20.23
C VAL A 419 -8.50 22.22 19.01
N SER A 420 -7.61 21.25 19.10
CA SER A 420 -7.39 20.29 18.01
C SER A 420 -8.67 19.51 17.65
N ASN A 421 -9.40 19.03 18.65
CA ASN A 421 -10.66 18.33 18.44
C ASN A 421 -11.74 19.24 17.83
N LEU A 422 -11.90 20.45 18.36
CA LEU A 422 -12.90 21.41 17.88
C LEU A 422 -12.62 21.87 16.45
N LEU A 423 -11.38 22.27 16.14
CA LEU A 423 -11.02 22.79 14.82
C LEU A 423 -10.99 21.69 13.76
N TRP A 424 -10.14 20.67 13.93
CA TRP A 424 -9.88 19.70 12.84
C TRP A 424 -10.85 18.53 12.79
N ALA A 425 -11.33 18.04 13.95
CA ALA A 425 -12.24 16.91 13.96
C ALA A 425 -13.71 17.32 13.88
N MET A 426 -14.11 18.43 14.52
CA MET A 426 -15.50 18.90 14.54
C MET A 426 -15.80 20.00 13.51
N GLY A 427 -14.78 20.73 13.05
CA GLY A 427 -14.93 21.88 12.17
C GLY A 427 -15.51 23.13 12.85
N ASP A 428 -15.49 23.17 14.17
CA ASP A 428 -16.05 24.24 15.02
C ASP A 428 -14.96 25.25 15.39
N ALA A 429 -14.57 26.06 14.40
CA ALA A 429 -13.49 27.02 14.52
C ALA A 429 -13.79 28.12 15.57
N ASP A 430 -15.05 28.55 15.71
CA ASP A 430 -15.42 29.61 16.65
C ASP A 430 -15.20 29.17 18.09
N ARG A 431 -15.63 27.95 18.45
CA ARG A 431 -15.35 27.41 19.79
C ARG A 431 -13.88 27.09 20.01
N ALA A 432 -13.14 26.69 18.95
CA ALA A 432 -11.69 26.48 19.05
C ALA A 432 -10.99 27.81 19.41
N ASP A 433 -11.37 28.92 18.77
CA ASP A 433 -10.85 30.26 19.08
C ASP A 433 -11.18 30.71 20.53
N GLU A 434 -12.42 30.46 20.99
CA GLU A 434 -12.82 30.77 22.36
C GLU A 434 -11.94 30.02 23.38
N VAL A 435 -11.70 28.71 23.16
CA VAL A 435 -10.88 27.89 24.04
C VAL A 435 -9.40 28.35 23.99
N LEU A 436 -8.87 28.62 22.80
CA LEU A 436 -7.49 29.09 22.64
C LEU A 436 -7.28 30.46 23.34
N ALA A 437 -8.21 31.39 23.16
CA ALA A 437 -8.16 32.70 23.82
C ALA A 437 -8.23 32.58 25.35
N LEU A 438 -9.14 31.72 25.85
CA LEU A 438 -9.26 31.43 27.28
C LEU A 438 -7.92 30.94 27.86
N VAL A 439 -7.33 29.93 27.24
CA VAL A 439 -6.07 29.31 27.71
C VAL A 439 -4.93 30.32 27.65
N ARG A 440 -4.78 31.06 26.55
CA ARG A 440 -3.76 32.10 26.40
C ARG A 440 -3.90 33.20 27.45
N SER A 441 -5.10 33.56 27.90
CA SER A 441 -5.33 34.59 28.92
C SER A 441 -4.91 34.15 30.33
N LYS A 442 -4.79 32.84 30.59
CA LYS A 442 -4.49 32.26 31.89
C LYS A 442 -3.05 31.74 32.05
N VAL A 443 -2.34 31.58 30.94
CA VAL A 443 -0.96 31.08 30.89
C VAL A 443 0.01 32.28 30.93
N SER A 444 0.89 32.28 31.90
CA SER A 444 1.91 33.31 32.09
C SER A 444 3.34 32.81 31.88
N HIS A 445 3.56 31.49 32.01
CA HIS A 445 4.90 30.90 31.89
C HIS A 445 5.37 30.89 30.42
N PRO A 446 6.52 31.49 30.06
CA PRO A 446 6.95 31.71 28.68
C PRO A 446 7.02 30.43 27.82
N LYS A 447 7.57 29.32 28.39
CA LYS A 447 7.67 28.05 27.67
C LYS A 447 6.31 27.42 27.39
N ILE A 448 5.34 27.59 28.27
CA ILE A 448 3.96 27.09 28.06
C ILE A 448 3.25 27.99 27.05
N ALA A 449 3.43 29.31 27.14
CA ALA A 449 2.89 30.26 26.17
C ALA A 449 3.43 30.00 24.77
N ALA A 450 4.68 29.57 24.61
CA ALA A 450 5.26 29.18 23.32
C ALA A 450 4.51 27.99 22.68
N ILE A 451 4.04 27.00 23.47
CA ILE A 451 3.22 25.89 22.94
C ILE A 451 1.91 26.41 22.34
N LEU A 452 1.25 27.34 23.02
CA LEU A 452 -0.01 27.94 22.57
C LEU A 452 0.19 28.86 21.36
N THR A 453 1.35 29.51 21.25
CA THR A 453 1.70 30.33 20.08
C THR A 453 1.95 29.43 18.86
N GLY A 454 2.67 28.30 19.03
CA GLY A 454 2.84 27.32 17.97
C GLY A 454 1.49 26.73 17.50
N LEU A 455 0.60 26.39 18.45
CA LEU A 455 -0.76 25.93 18.15
C LEU A 455 -1.56 27.01 17.38
N ALA A 456 -1.45 28.28 17.78
CA ALA A 456 -2.11 29.39 17.06
C ALA A 456 -1.61 29.50 15.62
N SER A 457 -0.31 29.33 15.37
CA SER A 457 0.25 29.24 14.01
C SER A 457 -0.42 28.13 13.18
N ALA A 458 -0.57 26.93 13.77
CA ALA A 458 -1.22 25.80 13.11
C ALA A 458 -2.72 26.05 12.84
N CYS A 459 -3.44 26.71 13.73
CA CYS A 459 -4.82 27.14 13.51
C CYS A 459 -4.89 28.18 12.39
N ALA A 460 -4.05 29.22 12.44
CA ALA A 460 -4.03 30.32 11.48
C ALA A 460 -3.76 29.84 10.04
N VAL A 461 -2.81 28.93 9.83
CA VAL A 461 -2.54 28.41 8.48
C VAL A 461 -3.74 27.68 7.90
N ASN A 462 -4.44 26.86 8.69
CA ASN A 462 -5.64 26.13 8.22
C ASN A 462 -6.83 27.05 7.91
N GLU A 463 -6.89 28.20 8.58
CA GLU A 463 -7.87 29.27 8.34
C GLU A 463 -7.46 30.23 7.22
N ASN A 464 -6.40 29.91 6.51
CA ASN A 464 -5.85 30.72 5.41
C ASN A 464 -5.31 32.11 5.84
N ARG A 465 -4.89 32.25 7.08
CA ARG A 465 -4.19 33.42 7.64
C ARG A 465 -2.68 33.18 7.63
N ILE A 466 -2.11 33.22 6.42
CA ILE A 466 -0.75 32.72 6.15
C ILE A 466 0.31 33.57 6.87
N ASP A 467 0.18 34.90 6.86
CA ASP A 467 1.13 35.80 7.53
C ASP A 467 1.09 35.63 9.06
N ASP A 468 -0.10 35.58 9.67
CA ASP A 468 -0.25 35.33 11.10
C ASP A 468 0.38 33.98 11.50
N ALA A 469 0.19 32.95 10.67
CA ALA A 469 0.76 31.62 10.90
C ALA A 469 2.29 31.64 10.87
N PHE A 470 2.88 32.39 9.93
CA PHE A 470 4.32 32.53 9.82
C PHE A 470 4.88 33.33 11.00
N ASP A 471 4.29 34.48 11.36
CA ASP A 471 4.75 35.35 12.46
C ASP A 471 4.71 34.62 13.81
N ASP A 472 3.63 33.91 14.12
CA ASP A 472 3.52 33.09 15.33
C ASP A 472 4.57 31.98 15.35
N ALA A 473 4.78 31.27 14.21
CA ALA A 473 5.79 30.23 14.12
C ALA A 473 7.22 30.78 14.24
N GLU A 474 7.54 31.88 13.58
CA GLU A 474 8.85 32.53 13.65
C GLU A 474 9.19 32.95 15.09
N SER A 475 8.20 33.49 15.84
CA SER A 475 8.35 33.82 17.24
C SER A 475 8.77 32.60 18.10
N VAL A 476 8.15 31.43 17.85
CA VAL A 476 8.49 30.16 18.52
C VAL A 476 9.88 29.68 18.11
N MET A 477 10.16 29.70 16.80
CA MET A 477 11.43 29.20 16.25
C MET A 477 12.64 30.06 16.69
N ASN A 478 12.42 31.30 17.04
CA ASN A 478 13.46 32.20 17.61
C ASN A 478 13.56 32.12 19.16
N THR A 479 12.70 31.34 19.82
CA THR A 479 12.75 31.17 21.28
C THR A 479 13.82 30.15 21.65
N GLU A 480 14.77 30.55 22.50
CA GLU A 480 15.81 29.67 23.03
C GLU A 480 15.16 28.60 23.94
N ASP A 481 15.56 27.33 23.80
CA ASP A 481 15.00 26.19 24.54
C ASP A 481 13.46 26.08 24.45
N ALA A 482 12.87 26.38 23.30
CA ALA A 482 11.43 26.15 23.07
C ALA A 482 11.06 24.69 23.35
N PRO A 483 9.94 24.41 24.03
CA PRO A 483 9.50 23.04 24.27
C PRO A 483 9.27 22.24 22.98
N PRO A 484 9.49 20.91 22.97
CA PRO A 484 9.30 20.08 21.77
C PRO A 484 7.93 20.27 21.10
N TRP A 485 6.85 20.33 21.85
CA TRP A 485 5.52 20.59 21.33
C TRP A 485 5.34 21.97 20.70
N ALA A 486 6.01 23.01 21.24
CA ALA A 486 5.99 24.33 20.63
C ALA A 486 6.69 24.32 19.27
N VAL A 487 7.91 23.73 19.23
CA VAL A 487 8.68 23.58 17.99
C VAL A 487 7.90 22.78 16.95
N TRP A 488 7.26 21.68 17.37
CA TRP A 488 6.48 20.86 16.46
C TRP A 488 5.26 21.60 15.87
N TRP A 489 4.47 22.31 16.70
CA TRP A 489 3.34 23.10 16.21
C TRP A 489 3.80 24.21 15.26
N ALA A 490 4.88 24.91 15.59
CA ALA A 490 5.45 25.93 14.74
C ALA A 490 6.04 25.35 13.44
N SER A 491 6.64 24.17 13.49
CA SER A 491 7.11 23.44 12.30
C SER A 491 5.96 23.09 11.35
N PHE A 492 4.83 22.63 11.88
CA PHE A 492 3.65 22.35 11.07
C PHE A 492 3.02 23.63 10.51
N GLY A 493 2.64 24.60 11.38
CA GLY A 493 1.97 25.83 10.96
C GLY A 493 2.84 26.71 10.06
N GLY A 494 4.03 27.06 10.54
CA GLY A 494 4.98 27.88 9.80
C GLY A 494 5.58 27.17 8.58
N GLY A 495 5.85 25.86 8.68
CA GLY A 495 6.35 25.07 7.55
C GLY A 495 5.35 25.02 6.40
N LEU A 496 4.06 24.82 6.68
CA LEU A 496 3.00 24.87 5.68
C LEU A 496 2.81 26.29 5.11
N ALA A 497 2.84 27.32 5.97
CA ALA A 497 2.76 28.71 5.52
C ALA A 497 3.92 29.06 4.57
N LEU A 498 5.16 28.71 4.93
CA LEU A 498 6.35 28.91 4.09
C LEU A 498 6.27 28.14 2.76
N ALA A 499 5.78 26.90 2.77
CA ALA A 499 5.56 26.10 1.56
C ALA A 499 4.57 26.81 0.62
N LEU A 500 3.46 27.32 1.14
CA LEU A 500 2.45 28.04 0.39
C LEU A 500 2.92 29.43 -0.12
N MET A 501 3.74 30.13 0.69
CA MET A 501 4.43 31.35 0.26
C MET A 501 5.48 31.08 -0.83
N GLY A 502 5.84 29.80 -1.07
CA GLY A 502 6.87 29.43 -2.03
C GLY A 502 8.30 29.57 -1.50
N ARG A 503 8.50 29.65 -0.18
CA ARG A 503 9.80 29.72 0.50
C ARG A 503 10.27 28.31 0.86
N GLY A 504 10.59 27.51 -0.14
CA GLY A 504 10.84 26.08 0.01
C GLY A 504 12.03 25.74 0.91
N GLU A 505 13.13 26.48 0.83
CA GLU A 505 14.30 26.24 1.70
C GLU A 505 14.02 26.54 3.17
N ALA A 506 13.31 27.64 3.45
CA ALA A 506 12.90 27.97 4.81
C ALA A 506 11.88 26.94 5.36
N ALA A 507 10.95 26.46 4.52
CA ALA A 507 10.00 25.41 4.89
C ALA A 507 10.72 24.10 5.28
N ARG A 508 11.76 23.71 4.55
CA ARG A 508 12.59 22.53 4.88
C ARG A 508 13.32 22.69 6.21
N GLN A 509 13.84 23.88 6.52
CA GLN A 509 14.50 24.13 7.80
C GLN A 509 13.50 24.00 8.97
N TYR A 510 12.27 24.47 8.79
CA TYR A 510 11.20 24.29 9.77
C TYR A 510 10.83 22.81 9.93
N ALA A 511 10.68 22.08 8.84
CA ALA A 511 10.41 20.65 8.87
C ALA A 511 11.53 19.87 9.59
N GLN A 512 12.80 20.18 9.32
CA GLN A 512 13.93 19.55 10.00
C GLN A 512 13.88 19.75 11.52
N ARG A 513 13.58 20.96 11.98
CA ARG A 513 13.41 21.21 13.42
C ARG A 513 12.23 20.44 14.02
N GLY A 514 11.16 20.23 13.25
CA GLY A 514 10.05 19.35 13.63
C GLY A 514 10.49 17.89 13.78
N HIS A 515 11.29 17.39 12.84
CA HIS A 515 11.87 16.04 12.89
C HIS A 515 12.80 15.83 14.08
N ASP A 516 13.59 16.83 14.44
CA ASP A 516 14.52 16.78 15.59
C ASP A 516 13.79 16.55 16.93
N VAL A 517 12.49 16.88 17.03
CA VAL A 517 11.67 16.71 18.24
C VAL A 517 10.65 15.56 18.14
N GLU A 518 10.61 14.81 17.05
CA GLU A 518 9.59 13.77 16.78
C GLU A 518 9.49 12.69 17.87
N SER A 519 10.58 12.36 18.55
CA SER A 519 10.56 11.38 19.64
C SER A 519 9.67 11.78 20.82
N HIS A 520 9.27 13.04 20.90
CA HIS A 520 8.43 13.62 21.95
C HIS A 520 6.98 13.86 21.50
N ILE A 521 6.65 13.51 20.26
CA ILE A 521 5.39 13.83 19.58
C ILE A 521 4.61 12.55 19.25
N ASP A 522 3.29 12.62 19.27
CA ASP A 522 2.43 11.50 18.92
C ASP A 522 2.66 11.05 17.46
N GLY A 523 2.60 9.74 17.25
CA GLY A 523 3.02 9.13 15.99
C GLY A 523 2.28 9.64 14.74
N LEU A 524 0.98 9.97 14.83
CA LEU A 524 0.25 10.51 13.68
C LEU A 524 0.56 11.98 13.39
N ASN A 525 0.92 12.74 14.40
CA ASN A 525 1.24 14.15 14.23
C ASN A 525 2.48 14.39 13.36
N ARG A 526 3.41 13.43 13.30
CA ARG A 526 4.61 13.50 12.44
C ARG A 526 4.27 13.73 10.97
N PHE A 527 3.15 13.17 10.50
CA PHE A 527 2.73 13.34 9.11
C PHE A 527 2.38 14.78 8.73
N MET A 528 2.02 15.63 9.69
CA MET A 528 1.67 17.02 9.40
C MET A 528 2.89 17.83 8.95
N SER A 529 4.01 17.76 9.68
CA SER A 529 5.27 18.42 9.29
C SER A 529 5.81 17.85 7.97
N THR A 530 5.75 16.51 7.82
CA THR A 530 6.15 15.84 6.58
C THR A 530 5.29 16.25 5.39
N HIS A 531 3.98 16.46 5.58
CA HIS A 531 3.09 16.96 4.52
C HIS A 531 3.52 18.37 4.05
N ALA A 532 3.82 19.28 4.99
CA ALA A 532 4.32 20.60 4.66
C ALA A 532 5.64 20.53 3.87
N GLU A 533 6.56 19.63 4.25
CA GLU A 533 7.83 19.42 3.55
C GLU A 533 7.61 18.85 2.13
N VAL A 534 6.76 17.83 1.98
CA VAL A 534 6.40 17.27 0.68
C VAL A 534 5.81 18.33 -0.24
N LEU A 535 4.93 19.20 0.25
CA LEU A 535 4.37 20.31 -0.51
C LEU A 535 5.46 21.32 -0.91
N ALA A 536 6.35 21.70 0.01
CA ALA A 536 7.46 22.61 -0.27
C ALA A 536 8.37 22.07 -1.39
N LEU A 537 8.73 20.79 -1.32
CA LEU A 537 9.57 20.12 -2.32
C LEU A 537 8.87 20.00 -3.68
N THR A 538 7.58 19.68 -3.70
CA THR A 538 6.81 19.61 -4.96
C THR A 538 6.63 20.98 -5.61
N PHE A 539 6.40 22.04 -4.83
CA PHE A 539 6.24 23.41 -5.35
C PHE A 539 7.55 24.00 -5.87
N THR A 540 8.68 23.62 -5.29
CA THR A 540 10.00 24.04 -5.76
C THR A 540 10.54 23.21 -6.92
N GLY A 541 9.98 22.02 -7.15
CA GLY A 541 10.37 21.11 -8.25
C GLY A 541 11.38 20.04 -7.84
N ASP A 542 11.71 19.87 -6.55
CA ASP A 542 12.53 18.74 -6.08
C ASP A 542 11.64 17.48 -5.91
N MET A 543 11.22 16.90 -7.04
CA MET A 543 10.33 15.74 -7.05
C MET A 543 10.97 14.49 -6.44
N GLU A 544 12.28 14.34 -6.55
CA GLU A 544 13.01 13.20 -5.97
C GLU A 544 13.14 13.36 -4.45
N GLY A 545 13.42 14.56 -3.97
CA GLY A 545 13.38 14.90 -2.55
C GLY A 545 12.00 14.65 -1.94
N ALA A 546 10.95 15.11 -2.62
CA ALA A 546 9.56 14.88 -2.20
C ALA A 546 9.23 13.38 -2.09
N ARG A 547 9.69 12.56 -3.04
CA ARG A 547 9.51 11.11 -3.02
C ARG A 547 10.24 10.47 -1.84
N ARG A 548 11.51 10.82 -1.61
CA ARG A 548 12.27 10.32 -0.45
C ARG A 548 11.56 10.67 0.86
N CYS A 549 11.11 11.91 1.01
CA CYS A 549 10.37 12.37 2.17
C CYS A 549 9.04 11.60 2.35
N ALA A 550 8.23 11.47 1.30
CA ALA A 550 6.96 10.76 1.33
C ALA A 550 7.10 9.27 1.65
N THR A 551 8.27 8.67 1.40
CA THR A 551 8.54 7.25 1.67
C THR A 551 9.31 7.00 2.96
N ALA A 552 9.70 8.03 3.70
CA ALA A 552 10.47 7.88 4.96
C ALA A 552 9.72 7.10 6.04
N TYR A 553 8.39 7.15 6.06
CA TYR A 553 7.54 6.49 7.05
C TYR A 553 6.91 5.19 6.52
N PHE A 554 7.70 4.35 5.87
CA PHE A 554 7.33 2.98 5.56
C PHE A 554 7.60 2.07 6.77
N GLY A 555 6.68 1.18 7.08
CA GLY A 555 6.92 0.16 8.10
C GLY A 555 5.82 0.03 9.15
N TYR A 556 4.68 0.69 8.94
CA TYR A 556 3.52 0.45 9.78
C TYR A 556 2.90 -0.90 9.42
N SER A 557 3.02 -1.87 10.33
CA SER A 557 2.56 -3.25 10.13
C SER A 557 1.62 -3.75 11.23
N ALA A 558 1.57 -3.07 12.38
CA ALA A 558 0.70 -3.49 13.47
C ALA A 558 -0.78 -3.17 13.17
N PRO A 559 -1.72 -4.06 13.55
CA PRO A 559 -3.16 -3.91 13.25
C PRO A 559 -3.81 -2.58 13.70
N GLY A 560 -3.19 -1.86 14.65
CA GLY A 560 -3.66 -0.56 15.12
C GLY A 560 -3.08 0.65 14.38
N GLN A 561 -2.24 0.45 13.37
CA GLN A 561 -1.47 1.52 12.70
C GLN A 561 -1.96 1.88 11.29
N TYR A 562 -3.12 1.37 10.86
CA TYR A 562 -3.61 1.59 9.50
C TYR A 562 -3.91 3.06 9.15
N LEU A 563 -4.18 3.94 10.14
CA LEU A 563 -4.30 5.39 9.92
C LEU A 563 -2.96 6.00 9.48
N ALA A 564 -1.87 5.65 10.17
CA ALA A 564 -0.52 6.06 9.79
C ALA A 564 -0.16 5.57 8.38
N TRP A 565 -0.50 4.33 8.08
CA TRP A 565 -0.34 3.77 6.75
C TRP A 565 -1.14 4.57 5.70
N GLY A 566 -2.42 4.89 5.96
CA GLY A 566 -3.25 5.71 5.09
C GLY A 566 -2.66 7.10 4.84
N MET A 567 -2.17 7.76 5.89
CA MET A 567 -1.49 9.07 5.78
C MET A 567 -0.22 8.99 4.93
N SER A 568 0.59 7.93 5.10
CA SER A 568 1.77 7.72 4.26
C SER A 568 1.41 7.58 2.77
N LYS A 569 0.27 6.95 2.47
CA LYS A 569 -0.25 6.84 1.11
C LYS A 569 -0.73 8.17 0.52
N ILE A 570 -1.27 9.09 1.35
CA ILE A 570 -1.58 10.46 0.89
C ILE A 570 -0.31 11.18 0.46
N LEU A 571 0.76 11.09 1.24
CA LEU A 571 2.04 11.73 0.88
C LEU A 571 2.58 11.19 -0.44
N GLN A 572 2.59 9.86 -0.62
CA GLN A 572 3.03 9.23 -1.85
C GLN A 572 2.16 9.64 -3.05
N GLY A 573 0.84 9.53 -2.91
CA GLY A 573 -0.10 9.92 -3.97
C GLY A 573 -0.01 11.40 -4.34
N THR A 574 0.29 12.28 -3.38
CA THR A 574 0.53 13.70 -3.63
C THR A 574 1.74 13.91 -4.55
N VAL A 575 2.84 13.20 -4.30
CA VAL A 575 4.05 13.26 -5.14
C VAL A 575 3.79 12.64 -6.51
N ASP A 576 3.12 11.49 -6.58
CA ASP A 576 2.82 10.83 -7.86
C ASP A 576 1.95 11.71 -8.77
N VAL A 577 0.94 12.37 -8.21
CA VAL A 577 0.10 13.33 -8.97
C VAL A 577 0.93 14.54 -9.43
N ALA A 578 1.79 15.10 -8.58
CA ALA A 578 2.66 16.21 -8.95
C ALA A 578 3.64 15.83 -10.08
N GLN A 579 4.10 14.58 -10.12
CA GLN A 579 4.93 14.04 -11.18
C GLN A 579 4.16 13.67 -12.46
N GLY A 580 2.81 13.60 -12.41
CA GLY A 580 1.99 13.15 -13.51
C GLY A 580 1.85 11.62 -13.60
N ARG A 581 2.25 10.87 -12.57
CA ARG A 581 2.06 9.42 -12.49
C ARG A 581 0.67 9.09 -11.94
N PHE A 582 -0.34 9.43 -12.71
CA PHE A 582 -1.73 9.38 -12.26
C PHE A 582 -2.24 7.99 -11.87
N PRO A 583 -1.93 6.89 -12.58
CA PRO A 583 -2.37 5.56 -12.14
C PRO A 583 -1.89 5.22 -10.73
N ASP A 584 -0.60 5.41 -10.44
CA ASP A 584 -0.02 5.16 -9.12
C ASP A 584 -0.61 6.09 -8.06
N GLY A 585 -0.74 7.40 -8.40
CA GLY A 585 -1.30 8.41 -7.51
C GLY A 585 -2.76 8.14 -7.15
N ILE A 586 -3.58 7.72 -8.10
CA ILE A 586 -4.98 7.34 -7.87
C ILE A 586 -5.04 6.13 -6.95
N GLU A 587 -4.26 5.07 -7.21
CA GLU A 587 -4.22 3.88 -6.38
C GLU A 587 -3.86 4.22 -4.93
N HIS A 588 -2.79 4.99 -4.71
CA HIS A 588 -2.38 5.40 -3.37
C HIS A 588 -3.45 6.23 -2.65
N LEU A 589 -4.06 7.19 -3.34
CA LEU A 589 -5.06 8.09 -2.74
C LEU A 589 -6.40 7.39 -2.48
N GLU A 590 -6.85 6.49 -3.36
CA GLU A 590 -8.06 5.68 -3.13
C GLU A 590 -7.88 4.74 -1.94
N GLN A 591 -6.74 4.05 -1.83
CA GLN A 591 -6.39 3.22 -0.68
C GLN A 591 -6.36 4.05 0.62
N ALA A 592 -5.76 5.23 0.59
CA ALA A 592 -5.72 6.15 1.72
C ALA A 592 -7.12 6.59 2.16
N LEU A 593 -7.95 7.05 1.22
CA LEU A 593 -9.32 7.47 1.53
C LEU A 593 -10.16 6.33 2.08
N ALA A 594 -9.96 5.11 1.57
CA ALA A 594 -10.63 3.94 2.11
C ALA A 594 -10.20 3.66 3.56
N ALA A 595 -8.91 3.79 3.89
CA ALA A 595 -8.40 3.63 5.25
C ALA A 595 -8.95 4.69 6.20
N LEU A 596 -8.96 5.96 5.77
CA LEU A 596 -9.37 7.10 6.59
C LEU A 596 -10.88 7.25 6.74
N SER A 597 -11.68 6.77 5.78
CA SER A 597 -13.14 6.92 5.79
C SER A 597 -13.82 6.18 6.94
N THR A 598 -13.22 5.10 7.40
CA THR A 598 -13.71 4.28 8.52
C THR A 598 -13.40 4.88 9.88
N GLU A 599 -12.40 5.79 9.97
CA GLU A 599 -11.85 6.22 11.26
C GLU A 599 -11.92 7.74 11.50
N GLY A 600 -12.50 8.50 10.58
CA GLY A 600 -12.86 9.89 10.85
C GLY A 600 -11.74 10.92 10.79
N ALA A 601 -10.56 10.62 10.23
CA ALA A 601 -9.50 11.59 9.97
C ALA A 601 -9.85 12.57 8.83
N ALA A 602 -10.95 13.31 8.99
CA ALA A 602 -11.58 14.12 7.97
C ALA A 602 -10.67 15.19 7.36
N ALA A 603 -9.80 15.79 8.18
CA ALA A 603 -8.88 16.84 7.75
C ALA A 603 -7.91 16.37 6.64
N TRP A 604 -7.47 15.12 6.69
CA TRP A 604 -6.58 14.52 5.70
C TRP A 604 -7.28 14.11 4.40
N MET A 605 -8.58 13.87 4.47
CA MET A 605 -9.37 13.47 3.29
C MET A 605 -9.56 14.64 2.31
N PHE A 606 -9.56 15.89 2.79
CA PHE A 606 -9.76 17.06 1.95
C PHE A 606 -8.63 17.22 0.90
N PRO A 607 -7.33 17.36 1.29
CA PRO A 607 -6.25 17.48 0.32
C PRO A 607 -6.11 16.25 -0.56
N ALA A 608 -6.36 15.04 -0.04
CA ALA A 608 -6.32 13.80 -0.82
C ALA A 608 -7.35 13.81 -1.96
N ARG A 609 -8.58 14.24 -1.71
CA ARG A 609 -9.63 14.35 -2.71
C ARG A 609 -9.33 15.41 -3.78
N LEU A 610 -8.67 16.51 -3.41
CA LEU A 610 -8.24 17.51 -4.39
C LEU A 610 -7.22 16.92 -5.37
N ARG A 611 -6.25 16.15 -4.88
CA ARG A 611 -5.26 15.50 -5.73
C ARG A 611 -5.90 14.40 -6.61
N LEU A 612 -6.86 13.66 -6.10
CA LEU A 612 -7.65 12.72 -6.91
C LEU A 612 -8.42 13.43 -8.02
N ALA A 613 -9.10 14.54 -7.71
CA ALA A 613 -9.84 15.30 -8.70
C ALA A 613 -8.93 15.82 -9.83
N GLU A 614 -7.72 16.26 -9.51
CA GLU A 614 -6.70 16.66 -10.47
C GLU A 614 -6.28 15.48 -11.36
N ALA A 615 -5.96 14.32 -10.76
CA ALA A 615 -5.54 13.12 -11.47
C ALA A 615 -6.64 12.58 -12.39
N TYR A 616 -7.88 12.47 -11.91
CA TYR A 616 -9.01 12.04 -12.72
C TYR A 616 -9.31 13.00 -13.88
N SER A 617 -9.25 14.32 -13.62
CA SER A 617 -9.44 15.32 -14.66
C SER A 617 -8.36 15.23 -15.73
N ALA A 618 -7.10 15.03 -15.35
CA ALA A 618 -5.98 14.87 -16.29
C ALA A 618 -6.13 13.62 -17.17
N LEU A 619 -6.76 12.55 -16.66
CA LEU A 619 -7.09 11.35 -17.42
C LEU A 619 -8.42 11.44 -18.18
N GLY A 620 -9.13 12.57 -18.15
CA GLY A 620 -10.43 12.75 -18.79
C GLY A 620 -11.61 12.07 -18.08
N ARG A 621 -11.42 11.59 -16.83
CA ARG A 621 -12.43 10.93 -15.99
C ARG A 621 -13.26 11.99 -15.22
N ALA A 622 -14.03 12.80 -15.96
CA ALA A 622 -14.75 13.96 -15.38
C ALA A 622 -15.77 13.56 -14.29
N GLY A 623 -16.44 12.41 -14.43
CA GLY A 623 -17.40 11.91 -13.43
C GLY A 623 -16.73 11.66 -12.07
N ASP A 624 -15.62 10.94 -12.07
CA ASP A 624 -14.87 10.62 -10.86
C ASP A 624 -14.25 11.89 -10.22
N ALA A 625 -13.78 12.82 -11.06
CA ALA A 625 -13.29 14.12 -10.61
C ALA A 625 -14.37 14.95 -9.91
N ALA A 626 -15.59 14.97 -10.47
CA ALA A 626 -16.72 15.66 -9.88
C ALA A 626 -17.12 15.06 -8.51
N GLU A 627 -17.10 13.73 -8.39
CA GLU A 627 -17.37 13.03 -7.12
C GLU A 627 -16.30 13.38 -6.07
N ALA A 628 -15.02 13.36 -6.44
CA ALA A 628 -13.93 13.73 -5.54
C ALA A 628 -14.07 15.19 -5.05
N ILE A 629 -14.41 16.15 -5.93
CA ILE A 629 -14.67 17.54 -5.58
C ILE A 629 -15.89 17.68 -4.66
N ALA A 630 -16.99 17.00 -4.96
CA ALA A 630 -18.18 17.02 -4.13
C ALA A 630 -17.88 16.52 -2.70
N GLY A 631 -17.19 15.39 -2.58
CA GLY A 631 -16.79 14.84 -1.30
C GLY A 631 -15.78 15.70 -0.51
N ALA A 632 -14.95 16.52 -1.18
CA ALA A 632 -14.13 17.54 -0.52
C ALA A 632 -15.00 18.69 0.02
N THR A 633 -15.89 19.21 -0.81
CA THR A 633 -16.74 20.39 -0.50
C THR A 633 -17.71 20.13 0.65
N GLU A 634 -18.26 18.91 0.74
CA GLU A 634 -19.24 18.50 1.76
C GLU A 634 -18.72 18.68 3.20
N ARG A 635 -17.42 18.64 3.39
CA ARG A 635 -16.75 18.78 4.69
C ARG A 635 -15.85 20.02 4.77
N GLY A 636 -15.98 20.92 3.83
CA GLY A 636 -15.25 22.21 3.83
C GLY A 636 -15.76 23.16 4.90
N GLY A 637 -14.90 24.08 5.31
CA GLY A 637 -15.25 25.11 6.26
C GLY A 637 -14.01 25.94 6.63
N ARG A 638 -14.12 26.80 7.64
CA ARG A 638 -13.03 27.69 8.08
C ARG A 638 -11.73 26.92 8.41
N HIS A 639 -11.86 25.71 8.97
CA HIS A 639 -10.73 24.82 9.30
C HIS A 639 -9.96 24.24 8.11
N SER A 640 -10.48 24.42 6.90
CA SER A 640 -9.86 23.96 5.65
C SER A 640 -9.74 25.08 4.59
N ALA A 641 -9.93 26.33 5.01
CA ALA A 641 -9.91 27.49 4.11
C ALA A 641 -8.58 27.65 3.36
N VAL A 642 -7.48 27.17 3.92
CA VAL A 642 -6.16 27.11 3.26
C VAL A 642 -6.19 26.40 1.91
N TYR A 643 -7.09 25.44 1.72
CA TYR A 643 -7.22 24.67 0.50
C TYR A 643 -8.25 25.25 -0.51
N GLU A 644 -8.95 26.33 -0.18
CA GLU A 644 -9.94 26.94 -1.09
C GLU A 644 -9.37 27.30 -2.48
N PRO A 645 -8.18 27.92 -2.61
CA PRO A 645 -7.60 28.19 -3.93
C PRO A 645 -7.29 26.90 -4.70
N GLN A 646 -6.86 25.84 -4.03
CA GLN A 646 -6.58 24.54 -4.65
C GLN A 646 -7.86 23.83 -5.08
N LEU A 647 -8.95 23.96 -4.32
CA LEU A 647 -10.28 23.48 -4.71
C LEU A 647 -10.76 24.13 -6.00
N GLU A 648 -10.54 25.43 -6.15
CA GLU A 648 -10.88 26.15 -7.39
C GLU A 648 -9.99 25.66 -8.55
N ILE A 649 -8.70 25.39 -8.33
CA ILE A 649 -7.83 24.78 -9.35
C ILE A 649 -8.38 23.41 -9.77
N ALA A 650 -8.80 22.55 -8.83
CA ALA A 650 -9.41 21.26 -9.14
C ALA A 650 -10.70 21.42 -9.98
N LYS A 651 -11.54 22.40 -9.66
CA LYS A 651 -12.72 22.74 -10.48
C LYS A 651 -12.34 23.24 -11.89
N ALA A 652 -11.25 24.00 -12.02
CA ALA A 652 -10.73 24.41 -13.33
C ALA A 652 -10.30 23.19 -14.15
N TRP A 653 -9.63 22.23 -13.53
CA TRP A 653 -9.24 20.97 -14.16
C TRP A 653 -10.46 20.16 -14.60
N LEU A 654 -11.48 20.03 -13.77
CA LEU A 654 -12.75 19.38 -14.12
C LEU A 654 -13.40 20.03 -15.35
N ALA A 655 -13.54 21.37 -15.34
CA ALA A 655 -14.11 22.10 -16.47
C ALA A 655 -13.28 21.91 -17.75
N GLY A 656 -11.93 21.84 -17.62
CA GLY A 656 -11.04 21.51 -18.72
C GLY A 656 -11.24 20.08 -19.25
N ALA A 657 -11.48 19.11 -18.38
CA ALA A 657 -11.77 17.72 -18.74
C ALA A 657 -13.11 17.61 -19.48
N GLU A 658 -14.12 18.36 -19.05
CA GLU A 658 -15.44 18.48 -19.70
C GLU A 658 -15.40 19.23 -21.05
N GLY A 659 -14.27 19.85 -21.39
CA GLY A 659 -14.11 20.61 -22.64
C GLY A 659 -14.59 22.05 -22.57
N THR A 660 -14.96 22.56 -21.41
CA THR A 660 -15.41 23.98 -21.22
C THR A 660 -14.22 24.89 -20.90
N ILE A 661 -13.39 25.18 -21.90
CA ILE A 661 -12.06 25.81 -21.73
C ILE A 661 -12.15 27.25 -21.18
N THR A 662 -13.03 28.08 -21.71
CA THR A 662 -13.17 29.49 -21.26
C THR A 662 -13.61 29.58 -19.78
N PRO A 663 -14.61 28.81 -19.31
CA PRO A 663 -14.89 28.67 -17.88
C PRO A 663 -13.70 28.14 -17.07
N ALA A 664 -12.97 27.13 -17.57
CA ALA A 664 -11.82 26.58 -16.89
C ALA A 664 -10.71 27.61 -16.64
N ILE A 665 -10.38 28.40 -17.67
CA ILE A 665 -9.41 29.52 -17.56
C ILE A 665 -9.89 30.53 -16.52
N ARG A 666 -11.16 30.96 -16.60
CA ARG A 666 -11.72 31.93 -15.65
C ARG A 666 -11.67 31.45 -14.21
N ILE A 667 -11.96 30.16 -13.95
CA ILE A 667 -11.88 29.57 -12.62
C ILE A 667 -10.43 29.55 -12.13
N ALA A 668 -9.47 29.16 -12.98
CA ALA A 668 -8.04 29.16 -12.65
C ALA A 668 -7.53 30.57 -12.33
N MET A 669 -7.97 31.61 -13.09
CA MET A 669 -7.62 33.01 -12.82
C MET A 669 -8.18 33.48 -11.47
N ASN A 670 -9.44 33.14 -11.16
CA ASN A 670 -10.04 33.45 -9.85
C ASN A 670 -9.31 32.77 -8.70
N ALA A 671 -8.86 31.50 -8.89
CA ALA A 671 -8.05 30.80 -7.94
C ALA A 671 -6.71 31.51 -7.69
N ALA A 672 -6.05 32.00 -8.77
CA ALA A 672 -4.83 32.76 -8.66
C ALA A 672 -5.01 34.06 -7.86
N ASP A 673 -6.14 34.77 -8.09
CA ASP A 673 -6.46 36.00 -7.35
C ASP A 673 -6.78 35.72 -5.87
N ALA A 674 -7.42 34.60 -5.56
CA ALA A 674 -7.67 34.19 -4.19
C ALA A 674 -6.37 33.83 -3.47
N ALA A 675 -5.49 33.05 -4.12
CA ALA A 675 -4.17 32.68 -3.59
C ALA A 675 -3.29 33.93 -3.35
N ALA A 676 -3.29 34.88 -4.29
CA ALA A 676 -2.53 36.12 -4.14
C ALA A 676 -2.97 36.96 -2.91
N ARG A 677 -4.28 37.05 -2.69
CA ARG A 677 -4.83 37.77 -1.52
C ARG A 677 -4.45 37.12 -0.20
N ALA A 678 -4.25 35.82 -0.20
CA ALA A 678 -3.82 35.05 0.98
C ALA A 678 -2.30 34.85 1.05
N HIS A 679 -1.53 35.49 0.19
CA HIS A 679 -0.06 35.35 0.09
C HIS A 679 0.43 33.90 -0.18
N GLN A 680 -0.41 33.07 -0.78
CA GLN A 680 -0.09 31.73 -1.23
C GLN A 680 0.58 31.76 -2.63
N HIS A 681 1.79 32.31 -2.72
CA HIS A 681 2.44 32.57 -4.02
C HIS A 681 2.74 31.29 -4.82
N ALA A 682 3.02 30.15 -4.17
CA ALA A 682 3.19 28.87 -4.86
C ALA A 682 1.88 28.39 -5.51
N ILE A 683 0.74 28.57 -4.83
CA ILE A 683 -0.57 28.20 -5.35
C ILE A 683 -1.03 29.20 -6.43
N GLU A 684 -0.71 30.49 -6.28
CA GLU A 684 -0.92 31.49 -7.31
C GLU A 684 -0.20 31.10 -8.61
N ALA A 685 1.08 30.71 -8.52
CA ALA A 685 1.85 30.25 -9.68
C ALA A 685 1.24 28.99 -10.31
N MET A 686 0.79 28.04 -9.51
CA MET A 686 0.15 26.82 -9.98
C MET A 686 -1.18 27.11 -10.71
N ALA A 687 -1.99 28.03 -10.19
CA ALA A 687 -3.25 28.44 -10.82
C ALA A 687 -3.05 29.17 -12.14
N LEU A 688 -2.10 30.11 -12.19
CA LEU A 688 -1.73 30.83 -13.43
C LEU A 688 -1.14 29.88 -14.47
N HIS A 689 -0.30 28.94 -14.04
CA HIS A 689 0.25 27.95 -14.95
C HIS A 689 -0.84 27.00 -15.48
N THR A 690 -1.84 26.63 -14.66
CA THR A 690 -3.01 25.89 -15.12
C THR A 690 -3.76 26.66 -16.21
N ALA A 691 -3.95 27.96 -16.04
CA ALA A 691 -4.56 28.81 -17.08
C ALA A 691 -3.70 28.85 -18.37
N ALA A 692 -2.37 28.96 -18.26
CA ALA A 692 -1.44 28.88 -19.40
C ALA A 692 -1.55 27.55 -20.15
N ARG A 693 -1.61 26.43 -19.41
CA ARG A 693 -1.80 25.08 -19.98
C ARG A 693 -3.13 24.95 -20.72
N PHE A 694 -4.15 25.70 -20.33
CA PHE A 694 -5.46 25.79 -21.03
C PHE A 694 -5.47 26.81 -22.17
N GLY A 695 -4.34 27.50 -22.41
CA GLY A 695 -4.18 28.41 -23.53
C GLY A 695 -4.34 29.91 -23.20
N GLU A 696 -4.29 30.30 -21.91
CA GLU A 696 -4.32 31.71 -21.53
C GLU A 696 -2.92 32.36 -21.69
N HIS A 697 -2.86 33.41 -22.51
CA HIS A 697 -1.62 34.12 -22.86
C HIS A 697 -1.27 35.29 -21.92
N SER A 698 -2.25 35.85 -21.21
CA SER A 698 -2.06 37.06 -20.41
C SER A 698 -1.29 36.85 -19.10
N VAL A 699 -1.06 35.61 -18.69
CA VAL A 699 -0.47 35.25 -17.39
C VAL A 699 1.04 35.39 -17.35
N ALA A 700 1.71 35.54 -18.48
CA ALA A 700 3.18 35.50 -18.60
C ALA A 700 3.90 36.52 -17.69
N GLY A 701 3.44 37.77 -17.65
CA GLY A 701 4.03 38.83 -16.81
C GLY A 701 3.93 38.47 -15.31
N ARG A 702 2.72 38.06 -14.88
CA ARG A 702 2.47 37.73 -13.47
C ARG A 702 3.27 36.47 -13.01
N LEU A 703 3.42 35.46 -13.86
CA LEU A 703 4.28 34.32 -13.58
C LEU A 703 5.76 34.70 -13.52
N ALA A 704 6.23 35.61 -14.37
CA ALA A 704 7.58 36.14 -14.31
C ALA A 704 7.86 36.89 -12.98
N ASP A 705 6.90 37.67 -12.49
CA ASP A 705 7.01 38.35 -11.18
C ASP A 705 7.06 37.32 -10.01
N LEU A 706 6.26 36.24 -10.10
CA LEU A 706 6.28 35.17 -9.11
C LEU A 706 7.56 34.36 -9.11
N ALA A 707 8.18 34.17 -10.27
CA ALA A 707 9.47 33.50 -10.39
C ALA A 707 10.59 34.19 -9.61
N ALA A 708 10.44 35.48 -9.28
CA ALA A 708 11.36 36.21 -8.39
C ALA A 708 11.06 36.05 -6.89
N LYS A 709 9.90 35.51 -6.53
CA LYS A 709 9.41 35.39 -5.14
C LYS A 709 9.37 33.96 -4.62
N VAL A 710 9.16 32.98 -5.53
CA VAL A 710 9.01 31.57 -5.23
C VAL A 710 10.32 30.84 -5.50
N ASP A 711 10.76 30.07 -4.54
CA ASP A 711 12.02 29.29 -4.63
C ASP A 711 11.90 28.12 -5.62
N GLY A 712 13.04 27.66 -6.11
CA GLY A 712 13.16 26.45 -6.90
C GLY A 712 13.01 26.65 -8.40
N GLU A 713 13.21 25.57 -9.13
CA GLU A 713 13.26 25.61 -10.60
C GLU A 713 11.89 25.57 -11.25
N LEU A 714 10.87 24.98 -10.60
CA LEU A 714 9.57 24.72 -11.20
C LEU A 714 8.87 26.00 -11.67
N VAL A 715 8.77 27.00 -10.80
CA VAL A 715 8.14 28.28 -11.15
C VAL A 715 8.91 29.04 -12.23
N GLN A 716 10.25 28.87 -12.28
CA GLN A 716 11.08 29.46 -13.33
C GLN A 716 10.73 28.88 -14.70
N VAL A 717 10.51 27.56 -14.77
CA VAL A 717 10.10 26.88 -16.00
C VAL A 717 8.65 27.24 -16.36
N GLN A 718 7.76 27.34 -15.38
CA GLN A 718 6.37 27.80 -15.60
C GLN A 718 6.31 29.20 -16.21
N ALA A 719 7.15 30.11 -15.72
CA ALA A 719 7.24 31.47 -16.26
C ALA A 719 7.77 31.48 -17.71
N ARG A 720 8.87 30.73 -18.00
CA ARG A 720 9.39 30.60 -19.36
C ARG A 720 8.38 29.97 -20.33
N HIS A 721 7.67 28.94 -19.89
CA HIS A 721 6.58 28.33 -20.63
C HIS A 721 5.50 29.34 -21.00
N ALA A 722 5.01 30.12 -20.03
CA ALA A 722 3.98 31.12 -20.27
C ALA A 722 4.45 32.27 -21.20
N VAL A 723 5.73 32.69 -21.09
CA VAL A 723 6.31 33.69 -22.01
C VAL A 723 6.39 33.14 -23.42
N ALA A 724 6.87 31.92 -23.60
CA ALA A 724 6.95 31.26 -24.91
C ALA A 724 5.56 31.04 -25.53
N LEU A 725 4.57 30.68 -24.71
CA LEU A 725 3.18 30.53 -25.13
C LEU A 725 2.62 31.87 -25.63
N ALA A 726 2.79 32.94 -24.87
CA ALA A 726 2.32 34.30 -25.24
C ALA A 726 2.95 34.79 -26.53
N ALA A 727 4.22 34.44 -26.78
CA ALA A 727 4.93 34.80 -28.00
C ALA A 727 4.67 33.85 -29.18
N HIS A 728 3.92 32.76 -28.99
CA HIS A 728 3.81 31.65 -29.94
C HIS A 728 5.15 31.08 -30.38
N ASP A 729 6.13 31.07 -29.46
CA ASP A 729 7.50 30.59 -29.68
C ASP A 729 7.59 29.06 -29.54
N GLY A 730 7.47 28.33 -30.66
CA GLY A 730 7.56 26.87 -30.69
C GLY A 730 8.86 26.34 -30.07
N PRO A 731 10.06 26.81 -30.49
CA PRO A 731 11.32 26.41 -29.86
C PRO A 731 11.39 26.67 -28.35
N GLY A 732 10.87 27.81 -27.87
CA GLY A 732 10.81 28.13 -26.45
C GLY A 732 9.88 27.17 -25.69
N LEU A 733 8.76 26.75 -26.28
CA LEU A 733 7.86 25.74 -25.71
C LEU A 733 8.49 24.36 -25.66
N ASP A 734 9.24 23.93 -26.70
CA ASP A 734 9.99 22.68 -26.70
C ASP A 734 11.07 22.68 -25.59
N ALA A 735 11.77 23.81 -25.40
CA ALA A 735 12.74 23.96 -24.33
C ALA A 735 12.06 23.82 -22.94
N ALA A 736 10.91 24.46 -22.74
CA ALA A 736 10.14 24.34 -21.50
C ALA A 736 9.67 22.90 -21.25
N ALA A 737 9.22 22.17 -22.29
CA ALA A 737 8.84 20.78 -22.21
C ALA A 737 10.02 19.90 -21.72
N THR A 738 11.21 20.10 -22.26
CA THR A 738 12.43 19.39 -21.88
C THR A 738 12.80 19.64 -20.41
N GLU A 739 12.70 20.89 -19.97
CA GLU A 739 12.99 21.27 -18.59
C GLU A 739 11.97 20.68 -17.60
N PHE A 740 10.67 20.72 -17.91
CA PHE A 740 9.63 20.07 -17.10
C PHE A 740 9.85 18.57 -16.99
N GLU A 741 10.22 17.90 -18.09
CA GLU A 741 10.54 16.47 -18.07
C GLU A 741 11.76 16.18 -17.17
N ARG A 742 12.81 16.99 -17.25
CA ARG A 742 13.98 16.87 -16.37
C ARG A 742 13.66 17.03 -14.88
N ILE A 743 12.76 17.94 -14.55
CA ILE A 743 12.26 18.16 -13.18
C ILE A 743 11.37 16.98 -12.72
N GLY A 744 10.80 16.22 -13.64
CA GLY A 744 9.82 15.16 -13.37
C GLY A 744 8.37 15.64 -13.36
N ALA A 745 8.07 16.84 -13.88
CA ALA A 745 6.71 17.37 -14.04
C ALA A 745 6.12 16.94 -15.41
N LEU A 746 5.87 15.62 -15.56
CA LEU A 746 5.60 14.99 -16.86
C LEU A 746 4.37 15.55 -17.57
N LEU A 747 3.30 15.84 -16.85
CA LEU A 747 2.08 16.41 -17.47
C LEU A 747 2.30 17.83 -17.98
N SER A 748 3.06 18.65 -17.25
CA SER A 748 3.42 19.99 -17.70
C SER A 748 4.32 19.94 -18.93
N ALA A 749 5.23 18.97 -18.99
CA ALA A 749 6.06 18.68 -20.15
C ALA A 749 5.21 18.28 -21.37
N ALA A 750 4.21 17.41 -21.16
CA ALA A 750 3.30 16.97 -22.22
C ALA A 750 2.49 18.13 -22.82
N ASP A 751 1.93 19.01 -21.95
CA ASP A 751 1.16 20.16 -22.41
C ASP A 751 2.04 21.19 -23.14
N ALA A 752 3.25 21.47 -22.63
CA ALA A 752 4.19 22.36 -23.30
C ALA A 752 4.59 21.85 -24.70
N ALA A 753 4.85 20.54 -24.83
CA ALA A 753 5.12 19.90 -26.13
C ALA A 753 3.92 19.96 -27.07
N ALA A 754 2.70 19.76 -26.56
CA ALA A 754 1.47 19.88 -27.35
C ALA A 754 1.25 21.31 -27.85
N GLN A 755 1.50 22.31 -27.01
CA GLN A 755 1.42 23.71 -27.37
C GLN A 755 2.55 24.11 -28.33
N ALA A 756 3.77 23.52 -28.21
CA ALA A 756 4.85 23.67 -29.17
C ALA A 756 4.45 23.17 -30.57
N ALA A 757 3.83 21.99 -30.64
CA ALA A 757 3.30 21.45 -31.88
C ALA A 757 2.33 22.43 -32.56
N SER A 758 1.39 23.00 -31.79
CA SER A 758 0.44 23.99 -32.30
C SER A 758 1.12 25.31 -32.75
N ALA A 759 2.21 25.73 -32.08
CA ALA A 759 2.98 26.90 -32.47
C ALA A 759 3.78 26.66 -33.77
N HIS A 760 4.41 25.49 -33.93
CA HIS A 760 5.10 25.08 -35.14
C HIS A 760 4.16 24.92 -36.34
N GLU A 761 2.94 24.43 -36.11
CA GLU A 761 1.90 24.38 -37.13
C GLU A 761 1.58 25.78 -37.68
N ARG A 762 1.38 26.76 -36.78
CA ARG A 762 1.14 28.17 -37.17
C ARG A 762 2.32 28.79 -37.92
N ALA A 763 3.55 28.40 -37.57
CA ALA A 763 4.79 28.81 -38.24
C ALA A 763 5.06 28.09 -39.56
N GLY A 764 4.29 27.01 -39.87
CA GLY A 764 4.50 26.20 -41.09
C GLY A 764 5.70 25.23 -41.01
N ASP A 765 6.29 25.04 -39.80
CA ASP A 765 7.42 24.11 -39.59
C ASP A 765 6.87 22.70 -39.28
N ARG A 766 6.61 22.00 -40.37
CA ARG A 766 5.99 20.66 -40.29
C ARG A 766 6.87 19.63 -39.59
N ARG A 767 8.20 19.70 -39.74
CA ARG A 767 9.10 18.77 -39.09
C ARG A 767 9.05 18.90 -37.56
N ARG A 768 9.19 20.12 -37.05
CA ARG A 768 9.11 20.38 -35.62
C ARG A 768 7.72 20.13 -35.04
N LEU A 769 6.65 20.42 -35.78
CA LEU A 769 5.28 20.03 -35.37
C LEU A 769 5.23 18.53 -35.05
N LEU A 770 5.75 17.67 -35.93
CA LEU A 770 5.68 16.21 -35.74
C LEU A 770 6.56 15.73 -34.59
N GLU A 771 7.75 16.31 -34.43
CA GLU A 771 8.66 16.03 -33.29
C GLU A 771 8.02 16.39 -31.95
N SER A 772 7.45 17.58 -31.83
CA SER A 772 6.78 18.05 -30.60
C SER A 772 5.49 17.26 -30.32
N ALA A 773 4.72 16.91 -31.35
CA ALA A 773 3.52 16.07 -31.19
C ALA A 773 3.87 14.65 -30.75
N ALA A 774 4.95 14.06 -31.25
CA ALA A 774 5.43 12.75 -30.80
C ALA A 774 5.89 12.79 -29.33
N THR A 775 6.60 13.84 -28.92
CA THR A 775 7.00 14.08 -27.52
C THR A 775 5.78 14.22 -26.62
N ALA A 776 4.78 15.01 -27.01
CA ALA A 776 3.54 15.17 -26.26
C ALA A 776 2.82 13.82 -26.05
N ASN A 777 2.70 13.01 -27.10
CA ASN A 777 2.06 11.69 -27.04
C ASN A 777 2.84 10.71 -26.12
N ARG A 778 4.15 10.67 -26.23
CA ARG A 778 5.01 9.83 -25.36
C ARG A 778 4.82 10.21 -23.89
N LEU A 779 4.88 11.50 -23.58
CA LEU A 779 4.70 12.01 -22.21
C LEU A 779 3.29 11.79 -21.69
N ALA A 780 2.26 11.98 -22.53
CA ALA A 780 0.88 11.68 -22.16
C ALA A 780 0.68 10.18 -21.84
N ALA A 781 1.31 9.28 -22.61
CA ALA A 781 1.30 7.85 -22.34
C ALA A 781 2.01 7.52 -21.02
N ALA A 782 3.15 8.16 -20.72
CA ALA A 782 3.87 8.03 -19.45
C ALA A 782 3.03 8.51 -18.25
N CYS A 783 2.11 9.46 -18.49
CA CYS A 783 1.12 9.92 -17.50
C CYS A 783 -0.14 9.04 -17.42
N GLY A 784 -0.11 7.80 -17.92
CA GLY A 784 -1.25 6.88 -17.90
C GLY A 784 -2.34 7.20 -18.94
N GLY A 785 -1.99 7.89 -20.02
CA GLY A 785 -2.92 8.28 -21.08
C GLY A 785 -3.62 9.62 -20.83
N ALA A 786 -2.90 10.58 -20.29
CA ALA A 786 -3.45 11.91 -20.00
C ALA A 786 -4.12 12.58 -21.22
N SER A 787 -5.22 13.29 -20.97
CA SER A 787 -6.07 13.93 -21.98
C SER A 787 -6.45 15.36 -21.55
N THR A 788 -5.46 16.25 -21.62
CA THR A 788 -5.66 17.69 -21.30
C THR A 788 -6.23 18.47 -22.49
N PRO A 789 -6.70 19.72 -22.31
CA PRO A 789 -7.09 20.60 -23.41
C PRO A 789 -5.98 20.78 -24.46
N ALA A 790 -4.73 20.99 -24.04
CA ALA A 790 -3.60 21.16 -24.96
C ALA A 790 -3.33 19.88 -25.76
N LEU A 791 -3.30 18.72 -25.08
CA LEU A 791 -3.12 17.43 -25.73
C LEU A 791 -4.25 17.10 -26.72
N ARG A 792 -5.51 17.38 -26.38
CA ARG A 792 -6.65 17.20 -27.29
C ARG A 792 -6.57 18.11 -28.52
N GLN A 793 -6.09 19.34 -28.35
CA GLN A 793 -5.90 20.27 -29.48
C GLN A 793 -4.77 19.80 -30.40
N ALA A 794 -3.65 19.33 -29.86
CA ALA A 794 -2.53 18.78 -30.64
C ALA A 794 -2.87 17.42 -31.29
N ALA A 795 -3.78 16.67 -30.69
CA ALA A 795 -4.29 15.40 -31.22
C ALA A 795 -5.34 15.60 -32.35
N GLN A 796 -5.46 16.79 -32.94
CA GLN A 796 -6.25 16.97 -34.15
C GLN A 796 -5.85 15.89 -35.17
N PRO A 797 -6.82 15.32 -35.88
CA PRO A 797 -6.55 14.09 -36.62
C PRO A 797 -5.35 14.33 -37.56
N LEU A 798 -4.31 13.49 -37.42
CA LEU A 798 -3.32 13.31 -38.47
C LEU A 798 -4.08 13.47 -39.79
N PRO A 799 -3.57 14.19 -40.80
CA PRO A 799 -4.27 14.47 -42.04
C PRO A 799 -4.60 13.20 -42.84
N LEU A 800 -4.80 12.13 -42.12
CA LEU A 800 -5.16 10.81 -42.61
C LEU A 800 -6.68 10.62 -42.56
N THR A 801 -7.23 10.12 -43.64
CA THR A 801 -8.62 9.62 -43.61
C THR A 801 -8.74 8.46 -42.63
N ALA A 802 -9.97 8.15 -42.15
CA ALA A 802 -10.21 7.03 -41.23
C ALA A 802 -9.55 5.71 -41.73
N ARG A 803 -9.63 5.46 -43.04
CA ARG A 803 -9.03 4.26 -43.64
C ARG A 803 -7.50 4.29 -43.71
N GLU A 804 -6.91 5.42 -44.00
CA GLU A 804 -5.45 5.60 -44.00
C GLU A 804 -4.91 5.45 -42.59
N ARG A 805 -5.60 5.97 -41.56
CA ARG A 805 -5.25 5.85 -40.15
C ARG A 805 -5.34 4.39 -39.68
N GLU A 806 -6.41 3.68 -40.02
CA GLU A 806 -6.57 2.27 -39.67
C GLU A 806 -5.43 1.42 -40.23
N ILE A 807 -5.09 1.63 -41.49
CA ILE A 807 -3.98 0.93 -42.15
C ILE A 807 -2.62 1.31 -41.54
N ALA A 808 -2.38 2.59 -41.27
CA ALA A 808 -1.15 3.08 -40.65
C ALA A 808 -0.96 2.53 -39.24
N ASN A 809 -2.02 2.42 -38.42
CA ASN A 809 -1.97 1.79 -37.11
C ASN A 809 -1.61 0.30 -37.19
N LEU A 810 -2.15 -0.42 -38.17
CA LEU A 810 -1.81 -1.84 -38.38
C LEU A 810 -0.35 -2.01 -38.84
N VAL A 811 0.18 -1.05 -39.57
CA VAL A 811 1.62 -0.99 -39.93
C VAL A 811 2.46 -0.73 -38.69
N ALA A 812 2.09 0.21 -37.86
CA ALA A 812 2.77 0.48 -36.59
C ALA A 812 2.76 -0.73 -35.64
N ALA A 813 1.71 -1.57 -35.71
CA ALA A 813 1.63 -2.86 -35.02
C ALA A 813 2.44 -3.99 -35.68
N GLY A 814 3.21 -3.70 -36.73
CA GLY A 814 4.12 -4.66 -37.38
C GLY A 814 3.49 -5.60 -38.45
N LEU A 815 2.23 -5.42 -38.81
CA LEU A 815 1.57 -6.31 -39.81
C LEU A 815 2.09 -6.01 -41.20
N THR A 816 2.27 -7.07 -42.05
CA THR A 816 2.60 -6.96 -43.46
C THR A 816 1.40 -6.47 -44.29
N ASN A 817 1.63 -5.91 -45.48
CA ASN A 817 0.57 -5.45 -46.37
C ASN A 817 -0.45 -6.57 -46.69
N ARG A 818 0.02 -7.82 -46.75
CA ARG A 818 -0.83 -8.99 -47.00
C ARG A 818 -1.72 -9.31 -45.81
N GLN A 819 -1.16 -9.28 -44.59
CA GLN A 819 -1.93 -9.47 -43.34
C GLN A 819 -2.95 -8.33 -43.13
N ILE A 820 -2.59 -7.11 -43.48
CA ILE A 820 -3.50 -5.96 -43.43
C ILE A 820 -4.63 -6.13 -44.44
N ALA A 821 -4.29 -6.56 -45.70
CA ALA A 821 -5.27 -6.79 -46.75
C ALA A 821 -6.28 -7.88 -46.35
N ASP A 822 -5.79 -8.98 -45.81
CA ASP A 822 -6.60 -10.10 -45.33
C ASP A 822 -7.52 -9.66 -44.16
N ARG A 823 -6.95 -8.93 -43.17
CA ARG A 823 -7.68 -8.46 -42.00
C ARG A 823 -8.78 -7.43 -42.31
N LEU A 824 -8.53 -6.59 -43.34
CA LEU A 824 -9.45 -5.52 -43.75
C LEU A 824 -10.32 -5.90 -44.92
N THR A 825 -10.18 -7.12 -45.43
CA THR A 825 -10.93 -7.68 -46.61
C THR A 825 -10.79 -6.77 -47.84
N VAL A 826 -9.55 -6.34 -48.15
CA VAL A 826 -9.21 -5.51 -49.31
C VAL A 826 -8.03 -6.08 -50.09
N SER A 827 -7.76 -5.58 -51.30
CA SER A 827 -6.59 -5.98 -52.04
C SER A 827 -5.29 -5.43 -51.47
N VAL A 828 -4.15 -6.13 -51.60
CA VAL A 828 -2.82 -5.64 -51.22
C VAL A 828 -2.53 -4.29 -51.89
N ARG A 829 -2.90 -4.14 -53.18
CA ARG A 829 -2.76 -2.91 -53.93
C ARG A 829 -3.54 -1.74 -53.32
N THR A 830 -4.70 -2.02 -52.71
CA THR A 830 -5.50 -1.01 -52.00
C THR A 830 -4.77 -0.54 -50.74
N VAL A 831 -4.17 -1.48 -49.98
CA VAL A 831 -3.36 -1.19 -48.81
C VAL A 831 -2.15 -0.31 -49.19
N GLU A 832 -1.43 -0.68 -50.23
CA GLU A 832 -0.29 0.07 -50.77
C GLU A 832 -0.67 1.48 -51.18
N GLY A 833 -1.80 1.64 -51.85
CA GLY A 833 -2.31 2.96 -52.25
C GLY A 833 -2.69 3.85 -51.08
N HIS A 834 -3.24 3.27 -50.00
CA HIS A 834 -3.51 4.03 -48.79
C HIS A 834 -2.23 4.37 -47.99
N LEU A 835 -1.26 3.44 -47.90
CA LEU A 835 0.02 3.67 -47.28
C LEU A 835 0.83 4.77 -48.01
N TYR A 836 0.85 4.73 -49.33
CA TYR A 836 1.54 5.77 -50.12
C TYR A 836 0.95 7.16 -49.85
N ARG A 837 -0.37 7.28 -49.83
CA ARG A 837 -1.05 8.55 -49.46
C ARG A 837 -0.79 8.93 -48.02
N ALA A 838 -0.79 7.97 -47.09
CA ALA A 838 -0.46 8.23 -45.70
C ALA A 838 0.98 8.75 -45.53
N CYS A 839 1.96 8.12 -46.17
CA CYS A 839 3.36 8.60 -46.19
C CYS A 839 3.49 10.02 -46.72
N ILE A 840 2.85 10.35 -47.87
CA ILE A 840 2.85 11.72 -48.40
C ILE A 840 2.25 12.71 -47.43
N LYS A 841 1.10 12.37 -46.83
CA LYS A 841 0.39 13.24 -45.88
C LYS A 841 1.15 13.45 -44.58
N MET A 842 1.93 12.44 -44.17
CA MET A 842 2.76 12.48 -42.94
C MET A 842 4.19 12.95 -43.19
N ASP A 843 4.55 13.27 -44.47
CA ASP A 843 5.87 13.72 -44.87
C ASP A 843 7.00 12.74 -44.50
N VAL A 844 6.73 11.45 -44.69
CA VAL A 844 7.70 10.37 -44.50
C VAL A 844 7.93 9.63 -45.83
N THR A 845 9.17 9.11 -46.00
CA THR A 845 9.58 8.52 -47.27
C THR A 845 9.14 7.09 -47.46
N ASP A 846 8.95 6.34 -46.37
CA ASP A 846 8.73 4.90 -46.40
C ASP A 846 7.86 4.41 -45.24
N ARG A 847 7.51 3.12 -45.31
CA ARG A 847 6.66 2.42 -44.37
C ARG A 847 7.26 2.35 -42.96
N GLU A 848 8.59 2.17 -42.84
CA GLU A 848 9.27 2.01 -41.58
C GLU A 848 9.32 3.34 -40.83
N SER A 849 9.59 4.42 -41.55
CA SER A 849 9.49 5.78 -41.05
C SER A 849 8.07 6.15 -40.59
N LEU A 850 7.03 5.70 -41.34
CA LEU A 850 5.64 5.89 -40.92
C LEU A 850 5.33 5.11 -39.63
N ALA A 851 5.82 3.89 -39.52
CA ALA A 851 5.63 3.07 -38.34
C ALA A 851 6.38 3.65 -37.12
N ALA A 852 7.63 4.07 -37.28
CA ALA A 852 8.43 4.71 -36.23
C ALA A 852 7.76 5.99 -35.76
N LEU A 853 7.31 6.85 -36.66
CA LEU A 853 6.60 8.10 -36.32
C LEU A 853 5.34 7.82 -35.48
N LEU A 854 4.56 6.82 -35.84
CA LEU A 854 3.32 6.48 -35.11
C LEU A 854 3.57 5.79 -33.77
N ARG A 855 4.74 5.15 -33.58
CA ARG A 855 5.18 4.61 -32.29
C ARG A 855 5.89 5.62 -31.40
N GLY A 856 6.14 6.83 -31.90
CA GLY A 856 6.95 7.86 -31.20
C GLY A 856 8.43 7.55 -31.13
N GLU A 857 8.93 6.72 -32.05
CA GLU A 857 10.36 6.37 -32.20
C GLU A 857 11.03 7.35 -33.20
N THR A 858 12.28 7.69 -32.97
CA THR A 858 13.05 8.47 -33.95
C THR A 858 13.19 7.61 -35.24
N PRO A 859 12.84 8.13 -36.44
CA PRO A 859 13.02 7.36 -37.67
C PRO A 859 14.49 7.01 -37.89
N PRO A 860 14.80 5.82 -38.40
CA PRO A 860 16.16 5.36 -38.59
C PRO A 860 16.96 6.23 -39.58
#